data_bb1a0f83f1eeefe4367125c214842916
#
_entry.id   bb1a0f83f1eeefe4367125c214842916
#
_cell.length_a   1.000
_cell.length_b   1.000
_cell.length_c   1.000
_cell.angle_alpha   90.00
_cell.angle_beta   90.00
_cell.angle_gamma   90.00
#
_symmetry.space_group_name_H-M   'P 1'
#
loop_
_entity.id
_entity.type
_entity.pdbx_description
1 polymer ?
#
loop_
_entity_poly.entity_id
_entity_poly.type
_entity_poly.pdbx_seq_one_letter_code
_entity_poly.pdbx_strand_id
1 'polypeptide(L)'
;MYLSDIKIEGYRLFKDKRILRLRKGLNVLVGENGCGKSTVIDAIRLLLNEDEYVRSGISEEDFYSSVDKKEWADTISIKGRFSDLSEEKKVEYITWLDKKYNAVLNIDIVRKQDRRNNYKKAIWGGEASNSIFDWEPLNDIQCVYLPALRDAEKKLKASRGSRLARLLINLSQKTLEEKRKAGELMDIEKDVNDFNEELAKKPDIARANELINDSLENALGTVFAQTTKIRFGDVTFERIVEALRIVFFPGKIPTEESVYRNLFENSLGYNNLIYLATILAEFEGLKENYSSPRILLIEELEAHLHPQIQIKVLKYLKEQAEKNDIQVIITTHSTTIASATPIEDIISFNMTKNGIKITSLRKCIKDEQAKQFINRWMDTTRSTLLFSKGNILVEGLAEALLIPKLAEIYLSGLKLDNAPKSLEEAGISVINMNGIFFQYFMKIYDGYELIFPEQGDDESKEAYKERIDLFRKKDKYEEDEYEKTDFVPILCAAITDNDPKEEAPKKNDNVEGKNPQLFLKEQVKNMTDRCRIYTNVKTFEYDLALEKENAKKMIEIILDVLPTNGDIRDRLNGYLAAYQNNEKVEQPKIALDILKQIDASYLGKGLFAQLLLEKISSTNDFIVPEYIKEAIKFVLEITEENEGK
;
A
#
# COMPACT_ATOMS: atom_id res chain seq x y z
N MET A 1 3.19 23.11 -7.40
CA MET A 1 3.79 22.19 -8.39
C MET A 1 4.01 20.84 -7.76
N TYR A 2 3.66 19.72 -8.43
CA TYR A 2 3.86 18.35 -7.95
C TYR A 2 4.06 17.39 -9.14
N LEU A 3 4.72 16.25 -8.93
CA LEU A 3 4.88 15.21 -9.94
C LEU A 3 3.53 14.52 -10.18
N SER A 4 2.89 14.82 -11.31
CA SER A 4 1.53 14.33 -11.63
C SER A 4 1.52 12.96 -12.31
N ASP A 5 2.51 12.67 -13.11
CA ASP A 5 2.69 11.35 -13.69
C ASP A 5 4.17 11.02 -13.97
N ILE A 6 4.49 9.74 -13.89
CA ILE A 6 5.77 9.20 -14.33
C ILE A 6 5.53 8.05 -15.32
N LYS A 7 6.26 8.06 -16.41
CA LYS A 7 6.27 7.01 -17.44
C LYS A 7 7.61 6.31 -17.39
N ILE A 8 7.57 4.98 -17.36
CA ILE A 8 8.75 4.13 -17.22
C ILE A 8 8.68 3.05 -18.29
N GLU A 9 9.80 2.84 -19.01
CA GLU A 9 9.95 1.85 -20.06
C GLU A 9 11.38 1.31 -20.06
N GLY A 10 11.55 0.00 -20.28
CA GLY A 10 12.85 -0.65 -20.34
C GLY A 10 13.61 -0.73 -19.01
N TYR A 11 12.98 -0.44 -17.87
CA TYR A 11 13.62 -0.36 -16.58
C TYR A 11 13.19 -1.51 -15.65
N ARG A 12 14.14 -2.35 -15.26
CA ARG A 12 13.96 -3.51 -14.36
C ARG A 12 12.76 -4.37 -14.76
N LEU A 13 11.64 -4.29 -14.02
CA LEU A 13 10.43 -5.08 -14.26
C LEU A 13 9.52 -4.51 -15.35
N PHE A 14 9.76 -3.31 -15.83
CA PHE A 14 8.93 -2.63 -16.83
C PHE A 14 9.51 -2.77 -18.24
N LYS A 15 9.08 -3.81 -18.99
CA LYS A 15 9.40 -3.97 -20.42
C LYS A 15 8.78 -2.84 -21.22
N ASP A 16 7.46 -2.81 -21.18
CA ASP A 16 6.65 -1.87 -21.92
C ASP A 16 6.38 -0.62 -21.10
N LYS A 17 6.04 0.44 -21.78
CA LYS A 17 5.69 1.72 -21.18
C LYS A 17 4.55 1.58 -20.18
N ARG A 18 4.82 1.90 -18.94
CA ARG A 18 3.85 1.99 -17.85
C ARG A 18 3.75 3.43 -17.36
N ILE A 19 2.55 3.81 -16.94
CA ILE A 19 2.26 5.16 -16.46
C ILE A 19 1.71 5.07 -15.06
N LEU A 20 2.43 5.66 -14.11
CA LEU A 20 1.94 5.90 -12.77
C LEU A 20 1.40 7.33 -12.70
N ARG A 21 0.17 7.51 -12.26
CA ARG A 21 -0.46 8.80 -12.04
C ARG A 21 -0.54 9.09 -10.55
N LEU A 22 0.06 10.17 -10.17
CA LEU A 22 0.16 10.63 -8.79
C LEU A 22 -0.78 11.82 -8.55
N ARG A 23 -1.01 12.12 -7.29
CA ARG A 23 -1.75 13.31 -6.85
C ARG A 23 -0.87 14.17 -5.94
N LYS A 24 -1.29 15.39 -5.73
CA LYS A 24 -0.74 16.28 -4.71
C LYS A 24 -0.97 15.67 -3.32
N GLY A 25 -0.01 15.82 -2.43
CA GLY A 25 -0.09 15.26 -1.08
C GLY A 25 0.27 13.78 -1.02
N LEU A 26 -0.52 12.97 -0.33
CA LEU A 26 -0.22 11.57 -0.04
C LEU A 26 -0.57 10.64 -1.21
N ASN A 27 0.33 9.70 -1.52
CA ASN A 27 0.15 8.59 -2.46
C ASN A 27 0.68 7.31 -1.82
N VAL A 28 -0.13 6.26 -1.72
CA VAL A 28 0.24 4.98 -1.09
C VAL A 28 0.20 3.88 -2.13
N LEU A 29 1.37 3.31 -2.43
CA LEU A 29 1.55 2.24 -3.40
C LEU A 29 1.40 0.89 -2.69
N VAL A 30 0.37 0.13 -3.04
CA VAL A 30 0.07 -1.18 -2.47
C VAL A 30 0.21 -2.30 -3.51
N GLY A 31 0.41 -3.53 -3.07
CA GLY A 31 0.50 -4.71 -3.93
C GLY A 31 1.50 -5.74 -3.42
N GLU A 32 1.56 -6.89 -4.07
CA GLU A 32 2.45 -8.00 -3.73
C GLU A 32 3.95 -7.65 -3.81
N ASN A 33 4.79 -8.51 -3.22
CA ASN A 33 6.22 -8.42 -3.41
C ASN A 33 6.60 -8.63 -4.88
N GLY A 34 7.59 -7.89 -5.37
CA GLY A 34 8.06 -8.02 -6.74
C GLY A 34 7.14 -7.41 -7.82
N CYS A 35 6.05 -6.71 -7.46
CA CYS A 35 5.17 -6.04 -8.43
C CYS A 35 5.65 -4.66 -8.92
N GLY A 36 6.90 -4.26 -8.61
CA GLY A 36 7.52 -3.06 -9.18
C GLY A 36 7.36 -1.77 -8.38
N LYS A 37 6.88 -1.80 -7.13
CA LYS A 37 6.74 -0.61 -6.27
C LYS A 37 8.09 0.09 -6.04
N SER A 38 9.12 -0.65 -5.59
CA SER A 38 10.47 -0.13 -5.41
C SER A 38 11.10 0.32 -6.73
N THR A 39 10.80 -0.37 -7.84
CA THR A 39 11.26 0.04 -9.18
C THR A 39 10.75 1.44 -9.54
N VAL A 40 9.50 1.78 -9.19
CA VAL A 40 8.95 3.12 -9.40
C VAL A 40 9.64 4.14 -8.49
N ILE A 41 9.87 3.82 -7.23
CA ILE A 41 10.61 4.71 -6.31
C ILE A 41 11.99 5.02 -6.88
N ASP A 42 12.73 4.01 -7.30
CA ASP A 42 14.06 4.18 -7.88
C ASP A 42 14.04 4.92 -9.22
N ALA A 43 12.99 4.73 -10.04
CA ALA A 43 12.81 5.51 -11.26
C ALA A 43 12.61 7.01 -10.97
N ILE A 44 11.86 7.36 -9.90
CA ILE A 44 11.71 8.75 -9.46
C ILE A 44 13.04 9.31 -8.97
N ARG A 45 13.78 8.55 -8.16
CA ARG A 45 15.13 8.94 -7.67
C ARG A 45 16.10 9.18 -8.81
N LEU A 46 16.08 8.29 -9.81
CA LEU A 46 16.93 8.41 -11.00
C LEU A 46 16.56 9.64 -11.83
N LEU A 47 15.27 9.88 -12.05
CA LEU A 47 14.75 11.03 -12.79
C LEU A 47 15.11 12.35 -12.11
N LEU A 48 14.98 12.42 -10.78
CA LEU A 48 15.22 13.62 -9.99
C LEU A 48 16.70 13.78 -9.57
N ASN A 49 17.58 12.93 -10.08
CA ASN A 49 19.00 12.97 -9.80
C ASN A 49 19.34 12.95 -8.30
N GLU A 50 18.61 12.10 -7.54
CA GLU A 50 18.82 11.98 -6.10
C GLU A 50 20.24 11.48 -5.81
N ASP A 51 20.96 12.20 -4.96
CA ASP A 51 22.40 12.08 -4.73
C ASP A 51 22.90 10.65 -4.43
N GLU A 52 22.16 9.90 -3.59
CA GLU A 52 22.58 8.56 -3.17
C GLU A 52 22.39 7.55 -4.29
N TYR A 53 21.30 7.67 -5.05
CA TYR A 53 21.03 6.80 -6.18
C TYR A 53 22.02 7.03 -7.33
N VAL A 54 22.33 8.29 -7.61
CA VAL A 54 23.27 8.66 -8.67
C VAL A 54 24.68 8.19 -8.36
N ARG A 55 25.09 8.21 -7.10
CA ARG A 55 26.41 7.68 -6.65
C ARG A 55 26.53 6.17 -6.81
N SER A 56 25.42 5.41 -6.69
CA SER A 56 25.44 3.95 -6.89
C SER A 56 25.66 3.57 -8.35
N GLY A 57 25.33 4.49 -9.30
CA GLY A 57 25.45 4.28 -10.73
C GLY A 57 24.35 3.37 -11.30
N ILE A 58 24.31 3.29 -12.63
CA ILE A 58 23.43 2.36 -13.36
C ILE A 58 24.20 1.09 -13.66
N SER A 59 23.60 -0.06 -13.39
CA SER A 59 24.11 -1.39 -13.68
C SER A 59 23.38 -2.03 -14.88
N GLU A 60 23.89 -3.14 -15.38
CA GLU A 60 23.20 -3.92 -16.41
C GLU A 60 21.86 -4.47 -15.91
N GLU A 61 21.76 -4.76 -14.64
CA GLU A 61 20.55 -5.28 -13.98
C GLU A 61 19.41 -4.26 -13.91
N ASP A 62 19.69 -2.98 -14.13
CA ASP A 62 18.67 -1.94 -14.21
C ASP A 62 17.92 -1.94 -15.55
N PHE A 63 18.47 -2.56 -16.59
CA PHE A 63 17.76 -2.76 -17.84
C PHE A 63 16.80 -3.94 -17.73
N TYR A 64 15.60 -3.77 -18.29
CA TYR A 64 14.66 -4.90 -18.34
C TYR A 64 15.29 -6.10 -19.06
N SER A 65 15.11 -7.27 -18.48
CA SER A 65 15.43 -8.55 -19.13
C SER A 65 14.28 -9.54 -18.96
N SER A 66 14.07 -10.41 -19.97
CA SER A 66 13.17 -11.55 -19.85
C SER A 66 13.66 -12.53 -18.79
N VAL A 67 12.76 -13.37 -18.25
CA VAL A 67 13.09 -14.37 -17.20
C VAL A 67 14.22 -15.30 -17.64
N ASP A 68 14.25 -15.67 -18.91
CA ASP A 68 15.29 -16.51 -19.53
C ASP A 68 16.55 -15.71 -19.95
N LYS A 69 16.59 -14.40 -19.69
CA LYS A 69 17.66 -13.46 -20.05
C LYS A 69 18.02 -13.43 -21.55
N LYS A 70 17.09 -13.81 -22.42
CA LYS A 70 17.31 -13.77 -23.88
C LYS A 70 16.96 -12.41 -24.48
N GLU A 71 15.97 -11.75 -23.90
CA GLU A 71 15.55 -10.39 -24.32
C GLU A 71 15.98 -9.36 -23.30
N TRP A 72 16.52 -8.26 -23.78
CA TRP A 72 16.91 -7.11 -22.95
C TRP A 72 16.40 -5.83 -23.58
N ALA A 73 16.10 -4.84 -22.75
CA ALA A 73 15.83 -3.50 -23.25
C ALA A 73 17.13 -2.82 -23.71
N ASP A 74 17.08 -2.20 -24.87
CA ASP A 74 18.22 -1.41 -25.39
C ASP A 74 18.32 -0.04 -24.71
N THR A 75 17.23 0.47 -24.20
CA THR A 75 17.14 1.80 -23.60
C THR A 75 16.19 1.77 -22.40
N ILE A 76 16.60 2.43 -21.32
CA ILE A 76 15.73 2.83 -20.24
C ILE A 76 15.21 4.22 -20.57
N SER A 77 13.89 4.40 -20.57
CA SER A 77 13.26 5.71 -20.77
C SER A 77 12.34 6.03 -19.58
N ILE A 78 12.62 7.16 -18.91
CA ILE A 78 11.81 7.64 -17.79
C ILE A 78 11.42 9.08 -18.07
N LYS A 79 10.13 9.37 -17.98
CA LYS A 79 9.56 10.70 -18.20
C LYS A 79 8.65 11.09 -17.05
N GLY A 80 8.97 12.18 -16.37
CA GLY A 80 8.13 12.79 -15.33
C GLY A 80 7.43 14.04 -15.84
N ARG A 81 6.18 14.23 -15.41
CA ARG A 81 5.42 15.45 -15.65
C ARG A 81 5.04 16.08 -14.33
N PHE A 82 5.28 17.37 -14.23
CA PHE A 82 4.90 18.20 -13.09
C PHE A 82 3.75 19.11 -13.49
N SER A 83 2.72 19.15 -12.67
CA SER A 83 1.51 19.94 -12.89
C SER A 83 1.28 20.92 -11.74
N ASP A 84 0.29 21.82 -11.89
CA ASP A 84 -0.07 22.83 -10.89
C ASP A 84 1.10 23.83 -10.64
N LEU A 85 1.66 24.38 -11.75
CA LEU A 85 2.69 25.39 -11.69
C LEU A 85 2.06 26.77 -11.52
N SER A 86 2.58 27.56 -10.56
CA SER A 86 2.27 29.00 -10.48
C SER A 86 2.88 29.74 -11.69
N GLU A 87 2.43 30.97 -11.95
CA GLU A 87 2.98 31.78 -13.05
C GLU A 87 4.49 32.01 -12.90
N GLU A 88 4.97 32.23 -11.68
CA GLU A 88 6.39 32.35 -11.37
C GLU A 88 7.15 31.06 -11.73
N LYS A 89 6.60 29.90 -11.35
CA LYS A 89 7.20 28.59 -11.68
C LYS A 89 7.16 28.29 -13.18
N LYS A 90 6.16 28.74 -13.92
CA LYS A 90 6.17 28.61 -15.39
C LYS A 90 7.33 29.37 -16.03
N VAL A 91 7.71 30.51 -15.49
CA VAL A 91 8.87 31.27 -15.98
C VAL A 91 10.16 30.53 -15.65
N GLU A 92 10.31 30.04 -14.42
CA GLU A 92 11.49 29.33 -13.95
C GLU A 92 11.71 28.01 -14.72
N TYR A 93 10.63 27.26 -15.02
CA TYR A 93 10.66 26.01 -15.76
C TYR A 93 10.35 26.16 -17.27
N ILE A 94 10.51 27.34 -17.87
CA ILE A 94 10.07 27.65 -19.22
C ILE A 94 10.60 26.67 -20.28
N THR A 95 11.86 26.24 -20.13
CA THR A 95 12.52 25.28 -21.03
C THR A 95 11.97 23.85 -20.90
N TRP A 96 11.22 23.56 -19.83
CA TRP A 96 10.63 22.25 -19.58
C TRP A 96 9.13 22.18 -19.91
N LEU A 97 8.49 23.29 -20.28
CA LEU A 97 7.04 23.33 -20.48
C LEU A 97 6.61 22.53 -21.72
N ASP A 98 5.53 21.77 -21.54
CA ASP A 98 4.75 21.18 -22.61
C ASP A 98 3.69 22.16 -23.13
N LYS A 99 2.94 21.76 -24.18
CA LYS A 99 1.84 22.57 -24.77
C LYS A 99 0.71 22.92 -23.80
N LYS A 100 0.63 22.23 -22.66
CA LYS A 100 -0.37 22.44 -21.61
C LYS A 100 0.22 23.18 -20.40
N TYR A 101 1.40 23.75 -20.52
CA TYR A 101 2.11 24.45 -19.46
C TYR A 101 2.45 23.57 -18.23
N ASN A 102 2.64 22.25 -18.43
CA ASN A 102 3.22 21.38 -17.41
C ASN A 102 4.72 21.27 -17.65
N ALA A 103 5.52 21.21 -16.58
CA ALA A 103 6.94 20.96 -16.72
C ALA A 103 7.19 19.46 -16.93
N VAL A 104 8.02 19.13 -17.91
CA VAL A 104 8.35 17.76 -18.29
C VAL A 104 9.84 17.54 -18.21
N LEU A 105 10.25 16.49 -17.52
CA LEU A 105 11.62 16.04 -17.41
C LEU A 105 11.75 14.64 -18.00
N ASN A 106 12.77 14.41 -18.81
CA ASN A 106 13.01 13.14 -19.49
C ASN A 106 14.45 12.68 -19.23
N ILE A 107 14.62 11.37 -19.13
CA ILE A 107 15.91 10.71 -19.07
C ILE A 107 15.88 9.44 -19.92
N ASP A 108 16.86 9.30 -20.81
CA ASP A 108 17.11 8.07 -21.57
C ASP A 108 18.51 7.56 -21.26
N ILE A 109 18.63 6.26 -21.06
CA ILE A 109 19.90 5.60 -20.81
C ILE A 109 20.02 4.44 -21.77
N VAL A 110 21.04 4.49 -22.62
CA VAL A 110 21.29 3.47 -23.65
C VAL A 110 22.20 2.39 -23.07
N ARG A 111 21.82 1.11 -23.26
CA ARG A 111 22.56 -0.05 -22.75
C ARG A 111 23.99 -0.17 -23.30
N LYS A 112 24.27 0.47 -24.41
CA LYS A 112 25.63 0.48 -24.99
C LYS A 112 26.58 1.32 -24.13
N GLN A 113 27.57 0.67 -23.56
CA GLN A 113 28.60 1.31 -22.75
C GLN A 113 29.60 2.07 -23.62
N ASP A 114 30.16 3.14 -23.07
CA ASP A 114 31.30 3.87 -23.65
C ASP A 114 32.63 3.13 -23.38
N ARG A 115 33.75 3.71 -23.85
CA ARG A 115 35.10 3.16 -23.62
C ARG A 115 35.53 3.09 -22.15
N ARG A 116 34.78 3.74 -21.25
CA ARG A 116 35.00 3.76 -19.77
C ARG A 116 34.00 2.88 -19.02
N ASN A 117 33.26 2.01 -19.73
CA ASN A 117 32.19 1.18 -19.18
C ASN A 117 31.03 1.97 -18.56
N ASN A 118 30.81 3.23 -18.97
CA ASN A 118 29.64 3.99 -18.51
C ASN A 118 28.53 3.91 -19.55
N TYR A 119 27.26 3.81 -19.07
CA TYR A 119 26.09 3.88 -19.92
C TYR A 119 25.85 5.33 -20.37
N LYS A 120 25.51 5.50 -21.65
CA LYS A 120 25.22 6.83 -22.20
C LYS A 120 23.88 7.31 -21.67
N LYS A 121 23.90 8.38 -20.86
CA LYS A 121 22.74 9.04 -20.27
C LYS A 121 22.44 10.33 -21.02
N ALA A 122 21.18 10.53 -21.44
CA ALA A 122 20.67 11.79 -21.96
C ALA A 122 19.55 12.29 -21.04
N ILE A 123 19.58 13.57 -20.68
CA ILE A 123 18.57 14.23 -19.86
C ILE A 123 18.15 15.52 -20.56
N TRP A 124 16.84 15.81 -20.60
CA TRP A 124 16.31 17.04 -21.20
C TRP A 124 14.96 17.43 -20.61
N GLY A 125 14.67 18.73 -20.68
CA GLY A 125 13.38 19.31 -20.33
C GLY A 125 12.48 19.48 -21.55
N GLY A 126 11.15 19.44 -21.34
CA GLY A 126 10.17 19.66 -22.39
C GLY A 126 10.03 18.49 -23.38
N GLU A 127 9.57 18.82 -24.60
CA GLU A 127 9.29 17.80 -25.65
C GLU A 127 10.50 17.54 -26.56
N ALA A 128 11.44 18.48 -26.68
CA ALA A 128 12.56 18.41 -27.62
C ALA A 128 13.85 17.93 -26.96
N SER A 129 14.36 16.76 -27.37
CA SER A 129 15.58 16.15 -26.84
C SER A 129 16.89 16.89 -27.17
N ASN A 130 16.85 17.84 -28.11
CA ASN A 130 18.02 18.57 -28.57
C ASN A 130 18.19 19.96 -27.91
N SER A 131 17.36 20.30 -26.92
CA SER A 131 17.48 21.53 -26.15
C SER A 131 18.69 21.49 -25.21
N ILE A 132 19.32 22.64 -24.97
CA ILE A 132 20.31 22.76 -23.89
C ILE A 132 19.58 22.52 -22.58
N PHE A 133 20.08 21.58 -21.78
CA PHE A 133 19.50 21.26 -20.49
C PHE A 133 20.00 22.23 -19.42
N ASP A 134 19.06 22.90 -18.80
CA ASP A 134 19.33 23.73 -17.63
C ASP A 134 19.19 22.87 -16.37
N TRP A 135 20.25 22.84 -15.56
CA TRP A 135 20.32 22.06 -14.32
C TRP A 135 19.72 22.79 -13.11
N GLU A 136 19.61 24.11 -13.17
CA GLU A 136 19.14 24.91 -12.04
C GLU A 136 17.73 24.50 -11.60
N PRO A 137 16.72 24.38 -12.50
CA PRO A 137 15.38 23.91 -12.11
C PRO A 137 15.36 22.50 -11.53
N LEU A 138 16.27 21.61 -11.96
CA LEU A 138 16.34 20.26 -11.40
C LEU A 138 16.91 20.27 -9.98
N ASN A 139 17.94 21.06 -9.73
CA ASN A 139 18.59 21.18 -8.43
C ASN A 139 17.65 21.80 -7.38
N ASP A 140 16.66 22.57 -7.81
CA ASP A 140 15.64 23.15 -6.93
C ASP A 140 14.62 22.11 -6.45
N ILE A 141 14.40 21.02 -7.19
CA ILE A 141 13.47 19.96 -6.78
C ILE A 141 14.09 19.16 -5.63
N GLN A 142 13.46 19.23 -4.47
CA GLN A 142 13.94 18.51 -3.30
C GLN A 142 13.31 17.12 -3.23
N CYS A 143 14.10 16.10 -3.49
CA CYS A 143 13.72 14.70 -3.36
C CYS A 143 14.46 14.07 -2.19
N VAL A 144 13.72 13.53 -1.23
CA VAL A 144 14.28 12.81 -0.09
C VAL A 144 13.76 11.38 -0.08
N TYR A 145 14.66 10.42 0.03
CA TYR A 145 14.37 9.01 0.06
C TYR A 145 14.64 8.37 1.42
N LEU A 146 13.66 7.61 1.90
CA LEU A 146 13.75 6.76 3.09
C LEU A 146 13.61 5.30 2.68
N PRO A 147 14.70 4.51 2.73
CA PRO A 147 14.65 3.08 2.42
C PRO A 147 13.94 2.27 3.50
N ALA A 148 13.48 1.06 3.18
CA ALA A 148 12.84 0.13 4.12
C ALA A 148 13.77 -0.24 5.28
N LEU A 149 15.01 -0.60 4.97
CA LEU A 149 16.09 -0.81 5.95
C LEU A 149 16.76 0.53 6.24
N ARG A 150 16.18 1.25 7.19
CA ARG A 150 16.63 2.59 7.56
C ARG A 150 17.82 2.51 8.49
N ASP A 151 18.97 2.90 8.00
CA ASP A 151 20.13 3.16 8.85
C ASP A 151 20.07 4.62 9.36
N ALA A 152 18.98 4.90 10.09
CA ALA A 152 18.73 6.23 10.65
C ALA A 152 19.89 6.69 11.54
N GLU A 153 20.53 5.75 12.25
CA GLU A 153 21.68 6.04 13.07
C GLU A 153 22.84 6.64 12.24
N LYS A 154 23.18 6.01 11.10
CA LYS A 154 24.24 6.54 10.23
C LYS A 154 23.89 7.88 9.64
N LYS A 155 22.62 8.09 9.23
CA LYS A 155 22.15 9.33 8.62
C LYS A 155 22.06 10.51 9.60
N LEU A 156 21.85 10.23 10.88
CA LEU A 156 21.80 11.21 11.96
C LEU A 156 23.13 11.37 12.72
N LYS A 157 24.11 10.51 12.41
CA LYS A 157 25.44 10.59 13.01
C LYS A 157 26.15 11.85 12.55
N ALA A 158 26.95 12.44 13.43
CA ALA A 158 27.82 13.57 13.10
C ALA A 158 28.71 13.22 11.89
N SER A 159 28.44 13.84 10.77
CA SER A 159 29.15 13.61 9.51
C SER A 159 28.89 14.74 8.51
N ARG A 160 29.77 14.85 7.53
CA ARG A 160 29.61 15.80 6.42
C ARG A 160 28.30 15.52 5.69
N GLY A 161 27.42 16.54 5.64
CA GLY A 161 26.12 16.45 4.98
C GLY A 161 25.07 15.63 5.76
N SER A 162 25.23 15.43 7.09
CA SER A 162 24.19 14.84 7.92
C SER A 162 22.88 15.62 7.83
N ARG A 163 21.72 14.95 8.05
CA ARG A 163 20.41 15.63 8.01
C ARG A 163 20.28 16.75 9.03
N LEU A 164 20.85 16.55 10.22
CA LEU A 164 20.90 17.60 11.24
C LEU A 164 21.68 18.82 10.75
N ALA A 165 22.85 18.62 10.15
CA ALA A 165 23.65 19.71 9.61
C ALA A 165 22.88 20.46 8.51
N ARG A 166 22.24 19.75 7.58
CA ARG A 166 21.41 20.35 6.52
C ARG A 166 20.27 21.19 7.11
N LEU A 167 19.53 20.66 8.09
CA LEU A 167 18.48 21.40 8.80
C LEU A 167 19.02 22.71 9.38
N LEU A 168 20.13 22.64 10.13
CA LEU A 168 20.72 23.81 10.79
C LEU A 168 21.26 24.84 9.78
N ILE A 169 21.91 24.40 8.72
CA ILE A 169 22.38 25.28 7.64
C ILE A 169 21.20 25.98 6.98
N ASN A 170 20.14 25.24 6.63
CA ASN A 170 18.94 25.80 5.99
C ASN A 170 18.23 26.82 6.88
N LEU A 171 18.06 26.53 8.16
CA LEU A 171 17.46 27.46 9.13
C LEU A 171 18.30 28.74 9.33
N SER A 172 19.62 28.65 9.22
CA SER A 172 20.54 29.77 9.45
C SER A 172 20.95 30.51 8.16
N GLN A 173 20.46 30.07 6.99
CA GLN A 173 20.97 30.55 5.68
C GLN A 173 20.95 32.08 5.54
N LYS A 174 19.82 32.72 5.84
CA LYS A 174 19.68 34.20 5.76
C LYS A 174 20.70 34.92 6.65
N THR A 175 20.77 34.52 7.91
CA THR A 175 21.69 35.08 8.89
C THR A 175 23.14 34.86 8.50
N LEU A 176 23.45 33.65 7.95
CA LEU A 176 24.78 33.29 7.48
C LEU A 176 25.20 34.16 6.29
N GLU A 177 24.31 34.38 5.32
CA GLU A 177 24.58 35.25 4.16
C GLU A 177 24.77 36.71 4.57
N GLU A 178 23.92 37.23 5.48
CA GLU A 178 24.02 38.61 5.98
C GLU A 178 25.36 38.83 6.71
N LYS A 179 25.71 37.93 7.64
CA LYS A 179 26.98 38.01 8.38
C LYS A 179 28.19 37.87 7.49
N ARG A 180 28.16 36.94 6.51
CA ARG A 180 29.25 36.79 5.53
C ARG A 180 29.45 38.04 4.66
N LYS A 181 28.35 38.67 4.21
CA LYS A 181 28.42 39.95 3.45
C LYS A 181 28.99 41.09 4.31
N ALA A 182 28.71 41.09 5.61
CA ALA A 182 29.26 42.05 6.56
C ALA A 182 30.70 41.73 7.01
N GLY A 183 31.26 40.58 6.62
CA GLY A 183 32.55 40.11 7.13
C GLY A 183 32.56 39.69 8.59
N GLU A 184 31.36 39.36 9.15
CA GLU A 184 31.18 38.96 10.52
C GLU A 184 31.08 37.44 10.69
N LEU A 185 31.52 36.94 11.82
CA LEU A 185 31.35 35.55 12.21
C LEU A 185 29.94 35.28 12.75
N MET A 186 29.44 34.07 12.56
CA MET A 186 28.29 33.54 13.26
C MET A 186 28.56 33.50 14.78
N ASP A 187 27.53 33.62 15.60
CA ASP A 187 27.72 33.64 17.06
C ASP A 187 28.33 32.34 17.56
N ILE A 188 27.88 31.20 17.02
CA ILE A 188 28.48 29.87 17.34
C ILE A 188 29.95 29.76 16.89
N GLU A 189 30.37 30.45 15.82
CA GLU A 189 31.76 30.50 15.40
C GLU A 189 32.62 31.31 16.38
N LYS A 190 32.06 32.42 16.94
CA LYS A 190 32.71 33.19 18.00
C LYS A 190 32.88 32.38 19.27
N ASP A 191 31.81 31.68 19.71
CA ASP A 191 31.82 30.85 20.92
C ASP A 191 32.88 29.72 20.80
N VAL A 192 33.01 29.08 19.63
CA VAL A 192 34.02 28.03 19.41
C VAL A 192 35.44 28.64 19.33
N ASN A 193 35.61 29.86 18.82
CA ASN A 193 36.89 30.53 18.86
C ASN A 193 37.28 30.88 20.31
N ASP A 194 36.37 31.41 21.13
CA ASP A 194 36.62 31.69 22.53
C ASP A 194 36.94 30.44 23.32
N PHE A 195 36.20 29.35 23.05
CA PHE A 195 36.53 28.01 23.60
C PHE A 195 37.93 27.53 23.22
N ASN A 196 38.37 27.73 21.98
CA ASN A 196 39.73 27.37 21.55
C ASN A 196 40.82 28.17 22.27
N GLU A 197 40.56 29.46 22.57
CA GLU A 197 41.49 30.28 23.36
C GLU A 197 41.56 29.81 24.82
N GLU A 198 40.44 29.39 25.39
CA GLU A 198 40.43 28.77 26.74
C GLU A 198 41.06 27.40 26.76
N LEU A 199 40.81 26.56 25.75
CA LEU A 199 41.38 25.23 25.63
C LEU A 199 42.90 25.27 25.60
N ALA A 200 43.47 26.23 24.85
CA ALA A 200 44.92 26.41 24.77
C ALA A 200 45.58 26.74 26.14
N LYS A 201 44.80 27.31 27.07
CA LYS A 201 45.27 27.64 28.44
C LYS A 201 45.17 26.45 29.41
N LYS A 202 44.51 25.34 29.06
CA LYS A 202 44.42 24.16 29.95
C LYS A 202 45.79 23.54 30.16
N PRO A 203 46.16 23.17 31.41
CA PRO A 203 47.51 22.76 31.73
C PRO A 203 48.07 21.63 30.85
N ASP A 204 47.25 20.59 30.62
CA ASP A 204 47.68 19.44 29.83
C ASP A 204 47.90 19.80 28.34
N ILE A 205 47.01 20.67 27.77
CA ILE A 205 47.10 21.13 26.38
C ILE A 205 48.28 22.07 26.18
N ALA A 206 48.48 23.01 27.13
CA ALA A 206 49.59 23.93 27.10
C ALA A 206 50.94 23.17 27.20
N ARG A 207 50.99 22.18 28.13
CA ARG A 207 52.18 21.34 28.29
C ARG A 207 52.49 20.47 27.08
N ALA A 208 51.45 19.86 26.47
CA ALA A 208 51.59 19.09 25.24
C ALA A 208 52.11 19.99 24.07
N ASN A 209 51.56 21.18 23.95
CA ASN A 209 51.96 22.13 22.92
C ASN A 209 53.42 22.62 23.13
N GLU A 210 53.83 22.88 24.38
CA GLU A 210 55.22 23.22 24.75
C GLU A 210 56.19 22.09 24.34
N LEU A 211 55.92 20.85 24.76
CA LEU A 211 56.74 19.69 24.41
C LEU A 211 56.85 19.46 22.89
N ILE A 212 55.82 19.70 22.11
CA ILE A 212 55.87 19.61 20.65
C ILE A 212 56.78 20.72 20.07
N ASN A 213 56.63 21.94 20.57
CA ASN A 213 57.42 23.05 20.08
C ASN A 213 58.89 22.90 20.45
N ASP A 214 59.19 22.48 21.69
CA ASP A 214 60.59 22.17 22.14
C ASP A 214 61.19 21.05 21.27
N SER A 215 60.42 20.01 20.95
CA SER A 215 60.87 18.92 20.09
C SER A 215 61.15 19.38 18.67
N LEU A 216 60.33 20.28 18.14
CA LEU A 216 60.57 20.89 16.80
C LEU A 216 61.80 21.78 16.81
N GLU A 217 62.00 22.61 17.83
CA GLU A 217 63.19 23.45 17.97
C GLU A 217 64.46 22.62 18.10
N ASN A 218 64.44 21.57 18.94
CA ASN A 218 65.56 20.65 19.08
C ASN A 218 65.91 19.88 17.79
N ALA A 219 64.88 19.52 16.98
CA ALA A 219 65.08 18.77 15.75
C ALA A 219 65.53 19.63 14.59
N LEU A 220 65.01 20.86 14.49
CA LEU A 220 65.21 21.74 13.30
C LEU A 220 66.12 22.94 13.57
N GLY A 221 66.43 23.20 14.87
CA GLY A 221 67.12 24.41 15.29
C GLY A 221 66.24 25.65 15.24
N THR A 222 66.65 26.68 15.96
CA THR A 222 65.87 27.93 16.13
C THR A 222 65.52 28.67 14.83
N VAL A 223 66.30 28.47 13.74
CA VAL A 223 66.11 29.15 12.47
C VAL A 223 64.98 28.53 11.64
N PHE A 224 64.78 27.21 11.75
CA PHE A 224 63.79 26.46 10.95
C PHE A 224 62.62 25.93 11.79
N ALA A 225 62.61 26.08 13.09
CA ALA A 225 61.54 25.64 13.96
C ALA A 225 60.26 26.42 13.68
N GLN A 226 59.12 25.69 13.61
CA GLN A 226 57.79 26.27 13.48
C GLN A 226 57.06 26.17 14.83
N THR A 227 56.23 27.17 15.12
CA THR A 227 55.41 27.17 16.33
C THR A 227 54.06 26.49 16.04
N THR A 228 53.71 25.52 16.85
CA THR A 228 52.40 24.84 16.74
C THR A 228 51.43 25.34 17.81
N LYS A 229 50.15 25.20 17.55
CA LYS A 229 49.07 25.47 18.49
C LYS A 229 48.02 24.38 18.37
N ILE A 230 47.70 23.74 19.52
CA ILE A 230 46.62 22.76 19.60
C ILE A 230 45.31 23.50 19.73
N ARG A 231 44.35 23.20 18.87
CA ARG A 231 43.02 23.79 18.91
C ARG A 231 41.97 22.75 18.48
N PHE A 232 40.73 23.00 18.87
CA PHE A 232 39.59 22.19 18.46
C PHE A 232 39.17 22.56 17.02
N GLY A 233 39.27 21.61 16.12
CA GLY A 233 38.74 21.57 14.75
C GLY A 233 38.70 22.86 13.92
N ASP A 234 38.04 22.77 12.77
CA ASP A 234 37.72 23.92 11.93
C ASP A 234 36.54 24.70 12.52
N VAL A 235 36.59 26.03 12.45
CA VAL A 235 35.67 26.95 13.14
C VAL A 235 34.63 27.54 12.21
N THR A 236 34.43 27.00 11.01
CA THR A 236 33.37 27.45 10.11
C THR A 236 32.03 26.90 10.56
N PHE A 237 30.95 27.68 10.38
CA PHE A 237 29.60 27.28 10.76
C PHE A 237 29.22 25.89 10.26
N GLU A 238 29.51 25.59 8.99
CA GLU A 238 29.22 24.31 8.38
C GLU A 238 29.94 23.16 9.09
N ARG A 239 31.21 23.35 9.47
CA ARG A 239 31.98 22.32 10.17
C ARG A 239 31.52 22.09 11.59
N ILE A 240 31.12 23.17 12.27
CA ILE A 240 30.58 23.08 13.61
C ILE A 240 29.28 22.27 13.60
N VAL A 241 28.32 22.59 12.70
CA VAL A 241 27.03 21.89 12.65
C VAL A 241 27.18 20.44 12.13
N GLU A 242 28.19 20.13 11.29
CA GLU A 242 28.52 18.78 10.87
C GLU A 242 29.03 17.89 12.04
N ALA A 243 29.60 18.50 13.07
CA ALA A 243 30.07 17.81 14.27
C ALA A 243 28.95 17.55 15.30
N LEU A 244 27.80 18.21 15.17
CA LEU A 244 26.68 18.03 16.07
C LEU A 244 25.98 16.67 15.85
N ARG A 245 25.45 16.10 16.92
CA ARG A 245 24.70 14.84 16.89
C ARG A 245 23.41 14.94 17.68
N ILE A 246 22.41 14.18 17.27
CA ILE A 246 21.17 14.03 18.02
C ILE A 246 21.37 12.97 19.11
N VAL A 247 20.95 13.29 20.33
CA VAL A 247 20.83 12.36 21.46
C VAL A 247 19.37 12.31 21.87
N PHE A 248 18.92 11.23 22.51
CA PHE A 248 17.54 11.07 22.90
C PHE A 248 17.40 10.83 24.42
N PHE A 249 16.23 11.14 24.94
CA PHE A 249 15.81 10.80 26.29
C PHE A 249 14.64 9.81 26.22
N PRO A 250 14.71 8.63 26.87
CA PRO A 250 13.68 7.60 26.74
C PRO A 250 12.37 7.90 27.47
N GLY A 251 12.33 8.93 28.31
CA GLY A 251 11.15 9.38 29.03
C GLY A 251 10.33 10.43 28.27
N LYS A 252 9.18 10.82 28.84
CA LYS A 252 8.32 11.84 28.21
C LYS A 252 8.83 13.27 28.44
N ILE A 253 9.30 13.55 29.63
CA ILE A 253 9.76 14.88 30.04
C ILE A 253 11.10 14.71 30.75
N PRO A 254 12.21 15.26 30.21
CA PRO A 254 13.48 15.22 30.88
C PRO A 254 13.46 16.10 32.16
N THR A 255 14.14 15.65 33.20
CA THR A 255 14.42 16.41 34.43
C THR A 255 15.87 16.89 34.40
N GLU A 256 16.28 17.75 35.34
CA GLU A 256 17.67 18.24 35.40
C GLU A 256 18.71 17.09 35.57
N GLU A 257 18.30 15.98 36.20
CA GLU A 257 19.14 14.78 36.38
C GLU A 257 19.04 13.79 35.20
N SER A 258 18.28 14.11 34.14
CA SER A 258 18.05 13.21 33.02
C SER A 258 19.31 12.96 32.20
N VAL A 259 19.62 11.69 31.95
CA VAL A 259 20.75 11.27 31.13
C VAL A 259 20.25 11.04 29.68
N TYR A 260 20.74 11.84 28.77
CA TYR A 260 20.52 11.63 27.33
C TYR A 260 21.42 10.51 26.80
N ARG A 261 20.86 9.68 25.91
CA ARG A 261 21.51 8.50 25.36
C ARG A 261 21.82 8.69 23.87
N ASN A 262 22.79 7.93 23.39
CA ASN A 262 23.11 7.89 21.96
C ASN A 262 22.10 7.05 21.20
N LEU A 263 21.88 7.35 19.90
CA LEU A 263 20.89 6.68 19.06
C LEU A 263 21.10 5.16 18.94
N PHE A 264 22.33 4.65 19.06
CA PHE A 264 22.59 3.21 19.04
C PHE A 264 21.98 2.45 20.24
N GLU A 265 21.62 3.14 21.31
CA GLU A 265 20.93 2.60 22.48
C GLU A 265 19.41 2.58 22.31
N ASN A 266 18.89 3.16 21.23
CA ASN A 266 17.45 3.25 20.94
C ASN A 266 17.00 2.13 19.99
N SER A 267 15.69 1.86 19.92
CA SER A 267 15.16 0.92 18.94
C SER A 267 15.21 1.48 17.52
N LEU A 268 15.37 0.61 16.54
CA LEU A 268 15.38 0.98 15.11
C LEU A 268 14.10 1.75 14.72
N GLY A 269 12.94 1.34 15.22
CA GLY A 269 11.68 2.00 14.92
C GLY A 269 11.65 3.46 15.40
N TYR A 270 12.10 3.72 16.64
CA TYR A 270 12.16 5.09 17.17
C TYR A 270 13.23 5.93 16.46
N ASN A 271 14.38 5.36 16.12
CA ASN A 271 15.40 6.08 15.33
C ASN A 271 14.87 6.48 13.95
N ASN A 272 14.08 5.60 13.32
CA ASN A 272 13.40 5.92 12.06
C ASN A 272 12.42 7.09 12.21
N LEU A 273 11.70 7.16 13.33
CA LEU A 273 10.80 8.29 13.61
C LEU A 273 11.56 9.60 13.86
N ILE A 274 12.68 9.56 14.58
CA ILE A 274 13.55 10.73 14.79
C ILE A 274 14.08 11.22 13.44
N TYR A 275 14.52 10.29 12.58
CA TYR A 275 15.02 10.62 11.25
C TYR A 275 13.92 11.25 10.37
N LEU A 276 12.72 10.66 10.35
CA LEU A 276 11.56 11.21 9.64
C LEU A 276 11.19 12.61 10.16
N ALA A 277 11.15 12.79 11.48
CA ALA A 277 10.87 14.08 12.09
C ALA A 277 11.92 15.14 11.71
N THR A 278 13.19 14.77 11.62
CA THR A 278 14.27 15.68 11.18
C THR A 278 14.08 16.12 9.73
N ILE A 279 13.66 15.21 8.82
CA ILE A 279 13.37 15.54 7.42
C ILE A 279 12.16 16.47 7.31
N LEU A 280 11.09 16.20 8.05
CA LEU A 280 9.91 17.05 8.01
C LEU A 280 10.18 18.44 8.57
N ALA A 281 11.01 18.55 9.62
CA ALA A 281 11.49 19.83 10.15
C ALA A 281 12.37 20.57 9.12
N GLU A 282 13.21 19.87 8.37
CA GLU A 282 13.99 20.45 7.25
C GLU A 282 13.05 21.03 6.19
N PHE A 283 12.02 20.29 5.78
CA PHE A 283 11.04 20.76 4.80
C PHE A 283 10.19 21.95 5.29
N GLU A 284 9.84 21.96 6.57
CA GLU A 284 9.12 23.08 7.18
C GLU A 284 9.99 24.35 7.23
N GLY A 285 11.26 24.22 7.63
CA GLY A 285 12.22 25.31 7.63
C GLY A 285 12.51 25.90 6.24
N LEU A 286 12.47 25.08 5.20
CA LEU A 286 12.66 25.52 3.83
C LEU A 286 11.44 26.21 3.22
N LYS A 287 10.24 26.00 3.77
CA LYS A 287 8.99 26.54 3.22
C LYS A 287 9.01 28.06 3.07
N GLU A 288 9.61 28.76 4.01
CA GLU A 288 9.69 30.24 4.02
C GLU A 288 10.67 30.80 2.99
N ASN A 289 11.66 30.01 2.60
CA ASN A 289 12.78 30.44 1.77
C ASN A 289 12.69 29.99 0.32
N TYR A 290 11.96 28.89 0.04
CA TYR A 290 11.93 28.26 -1.28
C TYR A 290 10.52 27.77 -1.64
N SER A 291 10.07 28.11 -2.84
CA SER A 291 8.79 27.63 -3.41
C SER A 291 8.95 26.29 -4.17
N SER A 292 10.08 25.61 -4.03
CA SER A 292 10.45 24.42 -4.80
C SER A 292 9.59 23.18 -4.44
N PRO A 293 9.33 22.28 -5.40
CA PRO A 293 8.65 21.03 -5.13
C PRO A 293 9.43 20.18 -4.13
N ARG A 294 8.73 19.63 -3.14
CA ARG A 294 9.29 18.75 -2.12
C ARG A 294 8.65 17.38 -2.24
N ILE A 295 9.46 16.37 -2.49
CA ILE A 295 9.02 14.99 -2.69
C ILE A 295 9.67 14.11 -1.64
N LEU A 296 8.85 13.40 -0.87
CA LEU A 296 9.27 12.44 0.14
C LEU A 296 8.91 11.03 -0.31
N LEU A 297 9.90 10.22 -0.57
CA LEU A 297 9.78 8.82 -0.96
C LEU A 297 10.04 7.93 0.26
N ILE A 298 9.10 7.08 0.63
CA ILE A 298 9.22 6.18 1.78
C ILE A 298 8.96 4.76 1.34
N GLU A 299 9.94 3.87 1.48
CA GLU A 299 9.71 2.44 1.31
C GLU A 299 9.35 1.80 2.65
N GLU A 300 8.33 0.91 2.58
CA GLU A 300 7.85 0.10 3.70
C GLU A 300 7.71 0.91 4.98
N LEU A 301 6.73 1.84 5.00
CA LEU A 301 6.49 2.72 6.16
C LEU A 301 6.33 1.92 7.46
N GLU A 302 5.81 0.70 7.38
CA GLU A 302 5.60 -0.25 8.47
C GLU A 302 6.88 -0.80 9.11
N ALA A 303 8.03 -0.70 8.42
CA ALA A 303 9.26 -1.35 8.88
C ALA A 303 9.64 -0.95 10.31
N HIS A 304 9.72 -1.97 11.20
CA HIS A 304 10.04 -1.83 12.62
C HIS A 304 9.08 -0.97 13.46
N LEU A 305 7.86 -0.68 12.96
CA LEU A 305 6.85 0.10 13.67
C LEU A 305 5.70 -0.79 14.16
N HIS A 306 5.29 -0.58 15.41
CA HIS A 306 4.07 -1.20 15.94
C HIS A 306 2.84 -0.71 15.17
N PRO A 307 1.82 -1.56 14.87
CA PRO A 307 0.65 -1.19 14.06
C PRO A 307 -0.03 0.12 14.45
N GLN A 308 -0.20 0.38 15.74
CA GLN A 308 -0.79 1.64 16.21
C GLN A 308 0.06 2.87 15.87
N ILE A 309 1.40 2.72 15.85
CA ILE A 309 2.32 3.79 15.46
C ILE A 309 2.25 4.02 13.95
N GLN A 310 2.14 2.94 13.14
CA GLN A 310 1.97 3.03 11.69
C GLN A 310 0.81 3.96 11.31
N ILE A 311 -0.36 3.78 11.93
CA ILE A 311 -1.54 4.61 11.69
C ILE A 311 -1.30 6.08 12.08
N LYS A 312 -0.65 6.31 13.24
CA LYS A 312 -0.35 7.68 13.70
C LYS A 312 0.62 8.40 12.77
N VAL A 313 1.67 7.69 12.33
CA VAL A 313 2.68 8.24 11.41
C VAL A 313 2.06 8.52 10.05
N LEU A 314 1.22 7.63 9.53
CA LEU A 314 0.50 7.86 8.27
C LEU A 314 -0.38 9.12 8.32
N LYS A 315 -1.18 9.27 9.39
CA LYS A 315 -2.01 10.47 9.58
C LYS A 315 -1.16 11.74 9.68
N TYR A 316 -0.09 11.69 10.45
CA TYR A 316 0.83 12.81 10.58
C TYR A 316 1.47 13.17 9.24
N LEU A 317 1.91 12.18 8.45
CA LEU A 317 2.45 12.42 7.10
C LEU A 317 1.41 13.08 6.17
N LYS A 318 0.15 12.65 6.23
CA LYS A 318 -0.93 13.26 5.46
C LYS A 318 -1.13 14.73 5.85
N GLU A 319 -1.20 15.02 7.15
CA GLU A 319 -1.32 16.39 7.66
C GLU A 319 -0.12 17.26 7.24
N GLN A 320 1.10 16.74 7.34
CA GLN A 320 2.31 17.45 6.92
C GLN A 320 2.37 17.68 5.41
N ALA A 321 1.90 16.71 4.61
CA ALA A 321 1.80 16.83 3.17
C ALA A 321 0.88 17.98 2.75
N GLU A 322 -0.26 18.12 3.43
CA GLU A 322 -1.22 19.19 3.18
C GLU A 322 -0.70 20.56 3.71
N LYS A 323 -0.22 20.59 4.96
CA LYS A 323 0.25 21.83 5.62
C LYS A 323 1.46 22.43 4.91
N ASN A 324 2.42 21.62 4.52
CA ASN A 324 3.74 22.06 4.03
C ASN A 324 3.92 21.91 2.52
N ASP A 325 2.85 21.58 1.77
CA ASP A 325 2.87 21.39 0.31
C ASP A 325 3.92 20.35 -0.14
N ILE A 326 3.98 19.23 0.60
CA ILE A 326 4.92 18.13 0.34
C ILE A 326 4.16 17.02 -0.40
N GLN A 327 4.73 16.49 -1.47
CA GLN A 327 4.23 15.26 -2.08
C GLN A 327 4.90 14.06 -1.40
N VAL A 328 4.09 13.19 -0.80
CA VAL A 328 4.56 12.00 -0.09
C VAL A 328 4.15 10.76 -0.88
N ILE A 329 5.12 9.90 -1.21
CA ILE A 329 4.91 8.65 -1.92
C ILE A 329 5.43 7.51 -1.04
N ILE A 330 4.53 6.62 -0.64
CA ILE A 330 4.82 5.54 0.30
C ILE A 330 4.61 4.19 -0.39
N THR A 331 5.53 3.25 -0.23
CA THR A 331 5.25 1.84 -0.54
C THR A 331 4.91 1.09 0.73
N THR A 332 3.97 0.16 0.66
CA THR A 332 3.58 -0.65 1.81
C THR A 332 3.08 -2.03 1.42
N HIS A 333 3.31 -3.00 2.30
CA HIS A 333 2.71 -4.32 2.32
C HIS A 333 1.79 -4.52 3.53
N SER A 334 1.61 -3.47 4.35
CA SER A 334 0.82 -3.51 5.58
C SER A 334 -0.67 -3.32 5.30
N THR A 335 -1.48 -4.31 5.65
CA THR A 335 -2.94 -4.20 5.69
C THR A 335 -3.39 -3.11 6.66
N THR A 336 -2.63 -2.86 7.73
CA THR A 336 -2.89 -1.78 8.69
C THR A 336 -2.76 -0.39 8.05
N ILE A 337 -1.72 -0.16 7.24
CA ILE A 337 -1.54 1.11 6.52
C ILE A 337 -2.59 1.25 5.44
N ALA A 338 -2.82 0.19 4.65
CA ALA A 338 -3.82 0.19 3.59
C ALA A 338 -5.23 0.50 4.12
N SER A 339 -5.62 -0.11 5.27
CA SER A 339 -6.93 0.15 5.90
C SER A 339 -7.10 1.58 6.44
N ALA A 340 -6.01 2.21 6.84
CA ALA A 340 -6.01 3.58 7.35
C ALA A 340 -5.87 4.64 6.25
N THR A 341 -5.62 4.22 5.01
CA THR A 341 -5.45 5.11 3.85
C THR A 341 -6.76 5.30 3.12
N PRO A 342 -7.22 6.53 2.87
CA PRO A 342 -8.36 6.77 2.00
C PRO A 342 -8.15 6.16 0.60
N ILE A 343 -9.22 5.57 0.04
CA ILE A 343 -9.13 4.82 -1.23
C ILE A 343 -8.62 5.66 -2.41
N GLU A 344 -8.88 6.96 -2.37
CA GLU A 344 -8.40 7.93 -3.37
C GLU A 344 -6.88 8.15 -3.34
N ASP A 345 -6.21 7.83 -2.23
CA ASP A 345 -4.77 7.93 -2.06
C ASP A 345 -4.03 6.62 -2.40
N ILE A 346 -4.78 5.53 -2.66
CA ILE A 346 -4.23 4.20 -2.92
C ILE A 346 -4.00 3.98 -4.43
N ILE A 347 -2.82 3.44 -4.74
CA ILE A 347 -2.44 2.99 -6.07
C ILE A 347 -2.03 1.52 -5.97
N SER A 348 -2.77 0.64 -6.66
CA SER A 348 -2.54 -0.80 -6.65
C SER A 348 -1.60 -1.23 -7.76
N PHE A 349 -0.67 -2.11 -7.43
CA PHE A 349 0.27 -2.75 -8.34
C PHE A 349 0.01 -4.25 -8.38
N ASN A 350 -0.31 -4.78 -9.55
CA ASN A 350 -0.65 -6.18 -9.73
C ASN A 350 0.13 -6.79 -10.88
N MET A 351 0.70 -7.97 -10.65
CA MET A 351 1.29 -8.76 -11.71
C MET A 351 0.18 -9.44 -12.51
N THR A 352 0.22 -9.31 -13.82
CA THR A 352 -0.72 -9.98 -14.74
C THR A 352 0.04 -10.79 -15.79
N LYS A 353 -0.65 -11.64 -16.55
CA LYS A 353 -0.07 -12.36 -17.71
C LYS A 353 0.59 -11.40 -18.72
N ASN A 354 0.12 -10.14 -18.79
CA ASN A 354 0.62 -9.10 -19.69
C ASN A 354 1.57 -8.10 -19.00
N GLY A 355 2.22 -8.52 -17.90
CA GLY A 355 3.11 -7.68 -17.12
C GLY A 355 2.39 -6.91 -16.01
N ILE A 356 3.05 -5.90 -15.45
CA ILE A 356 2.55 -5.15 -14.30
C ILE A 356 1.45 -4.18 -14.72
N LYS A 357 0.29 -4.26 -14.06
CA LYS A 357 -0.78 -3.26 -14.15
C LYS A 357 -0.74 -2.34 -12.93
N ILE A 358 -0.77 -1.04 -13.17
CA ILE A 358 -0.81 0.01 -12.14
C ILE A 358 -2.18 0.66 -12.20
N THR A 359 -2.93 0.60 -11.10
CA THR A 359 -4.31 1.09 -11.02
C THR A 359 -4.48 2.06 -9.86
N SER A 360 -4.91 3.28 -10.15
CA SER A 360 -5.30 4.23 -9.09
C SER A 360 -6.75 3.98 -8.68
N LEU A 361 -7.01 3.61 -7.42
CA LEU A 361 -8.34 3.21 -6.97
C LEU A 361 -9.40 4.31 -7.10
N ARG A 362 -8.99 5.58 -7.03
CA ARG A 362 -9.89 6.71 -7.29
C ARG A 362 -10.51 6.71 -8.69
N LYS A 363 -9.88 5.97 -9.65
CA LYS A 363 -10.38 5.83 -11.03
C LYS A 363 -11.27 4.62 -11.22
N CYS A 364 -11.22 3.67 -10.29
CA CYS A 364 -12.12 2.54 -10.28
C CYS A 364 -13.51 2.97 -9.84
N ILE A 365 -13.59 3.94 -8.94
CA ILE A 365 -14.83 4.37 -8.30
C ILE A 365 -14.96 5.87 -8.44
N LYS A 366 -15.98 6.34 -9.14
CA LYS A 366 -16.29 7.76 -9.29
C LYS A 366 -17.36 8.24 -8.30
N ASP A 367 -18.30 7.34 -7.94
CA ASP A 367 -19.36 7.63 -6.96
C ASP A 367 -18.79 7.96 -5.57
N GLU A 368 -19.01 9.19 -5.12
CA GLU A 368 -18.53 9.69 -3.83
C GLU A 368 -19.17 8.96 -2.64
N GLN A 369 -20.39 8.47 -2.75
CA GLN A 369 -21.02 7.68 -1.69
C GLN A 369 -20.35 6.32 -1.55
N ALA A 370 -20.02 5.66 -2.66
CA ALA A 370 -19.27 4.40 -2.65
C ALA A 370 -17.87 4.60 -2.05
N LYS A 371 -17.15 5.67 -2.40
CA LYS A 371 -15.86 6.01 -1.78
C LYS A 371 -15.97 6.19 -0.28
N GLN A 372 -16.96 7.00 0.17
CA GLN A 372 -17.19 7.23 1.60
C GLN A 372 -17.57 5.93 2.33
N PHE A 373 -18.36 5.07 1.69
CA PHE A 373 -18.70 3.76 2.25
C PHE A 373 -17.44 2.91 2.44
N ILE A 374 -16.66 2.73 1.39
CA ILE A 374 -15.42 1.94 1.43
C ILE A 374 -14.45 2.50 2.48
N ASN A 375 -14.21 3.82 2.52
CA ASN A 375 -13.33 4.46 3.50
C ASN A 375 -13.77 4.23 4.96
N ARG A 376 -15.07 4.09 5.22
CA ARG A 376 -15.59 3.79 6.57
C ARG A 376 -15.50 2.31 6.94
N TRP A 377 -15.69 1.44 5.96
CA TRP A 377 -15.77 -0.01 6.18
C TRP A 377 -14.46 -0.75 5.91
N MET A 378 -13.46 -0.07 5.36
CA MET A 378 -12.13 -0.64 5.15
C MET A 378 -11.44 -0.81 6.50
N ASP A 379 -11.33 -2.04 6.94
CA ASP A 379 -10.56 -2.46 8.12
C ASP A 379 -9.35 -3.31 7.70
N THR A 380 -8.58 -3.76 8.66
CA THR A 380 -7.37 -4.55 8.42
C THR A 380 -7.68 -5.88 7.70
N THR A 381 -8.83 -6.49 7.99
CA THR A 381 -9.25 -7.73 7.34
C THR A 381 -9.67 -7.47 5.90
N ARG A 382 -10.52 -6.46 5.67
CA ARG A 382 -10.99 -6.12 4.32
C ARG A 382 -9.90 -5.54 3.44
N SER A 383 -8.88 -4.91 4.00
CA SER A 383 -7.76 -4.40 3.22
C SER A 383 -6.92 -5.50 2.55
N THR A 384 -7.06 -6.78 2.96
CA THR A 384 -6.46 -7.93 2.27
C THR A 384 -6.94 -8.05 0.82
N LEU A 385 -8.12 -7.49 0.48
CA LEU A 385 -8.64 -7.34 -0.88
C LEU A 385 -7.60 -6.79 -1.87
N LEU A 386 -6.68 -5.94 -1.41
CA LEU A 386 -5.69 -5.25 -2.23
C LEU A 386 -4.39 -6.05 -2.42
N PHE A 387 -4.21 -7.16 -1.68
CA PHE A 387 -2.96 -7.93 -1.65
C PHE A 387 -3.12 -9.37 -2.12
N SER A 388 -4.35 -9.88 -2.23
CA SER A 388 -4.65 -11.25 -2.66
C SER A 388 -4.63 -11.39 -4.18
N LYS A 389 -4.48 -12.63 -4.67
CA LYS A 389 -4.57 -12.97 -6.10
C LYS A 389 -6.01 -13.17 -6.59
N GLY A 390 -6.92 -13.42 -5.65
CA GLY A 390 -8.35 -13.52 -5.88
C GLY A 390 -9.11 -13.36 -4.57
N ASN A 391 -10.38 -13.00 -4.65
CA ASN A 391 -11.20 -12.72 -3.47
C ASN A 391 -12.52 -13.45 -3.52
N ILE A 392 -12.93 -14.01 -2.38
CA ILE A 392 -14.28 -14.53 -2.14
C ILE A 392 -14.91 -13.71 -1.03
N LEU A 393 -15.91 -12.91 -1.36
CA LEU A 393 -16.66 -12.10 -0.41
C LEU A 393 -17.83 -12.93 0.13
N VAL A 394 -18.04 -12.93 1.45
CA VAL A 394 -19.11 -13.69 2.12
C VAL A 394 -19.89 -12.81 3.09
N GLU A 395 -21.14 -13.17 3.37
CA GLU A 395 -22.02 -12.36 4.21
C GLU A 395 -21.66 -12.40 5.69
N GLY A 396 -21.25 -13.58 6.17
CA GLY A 396 -21.13 -13.81 7.60
C GLY A 396 -19.90 -14.63 8.02
N LEU A 397 -19.83 -14.84 9.33
CA LEU A 397 -18.74 -15.54 9.98
C LEU A 397 -18.73 -17.05 9.66
N ALA A 398 -19.91 -17.67 9.52
CA ALA A 398 -20.01 -19.11 9.26
C ALA A 398 -19.39 -19.47 7.91
N GLU A 399 -19.72 -18.70 6.86
CA GLU A 399 -19.14 -18.85 5.53
C GLU A 399 -17.64 -18.58 5.56
N ALA A 400 -17.20 -17.51 6.22
CA ALA A 400 -15.77 -17.15 6.31
C ALA A 400 -14.94 -18.26 6.97
N LEU A 401 -15.51 -18.99 7.94
CA LEU A 401 -14.86 -20.11 8.61
C LEU A 401 -14.88 -21.39 7.77
N LEU A 402 -16.02 -21.70 7.13
CA LEU A 402 -16.23 -23.00 6.48
C LEU A 402 -15.72 -23.03 5.03
N ILE A 403 -15.82 -21.93 4.26
CA ILE A 403 -15.42 -21.92 2.85
C ILE A 403 -13.95 -22.33 2.62
N PRO A 404 -12.96 -21.89 3.42
CA PRO A 404 -11.58 -22.37 3.26
C PRO A 404 -11.49 -23.90 3.38
N LYS A 405 -12.18 -24.51 4.34
CA LYS A 405 -12.21 -25.97 4.53
C LYS A 405 -12.96 -26.69 3.42
N LEU A 406 -14.09 -26.16 2.99
CA LEU A 406 -14.84 -26.70 1.86
C LEU A 406 -14.03 -26.65 0.56
N ALA A 407 -13.21 -25.61 0.38
CA ALA A 407 -12.29 -25.51 -0.74
C ALA A 407 -11.20 -26.57 -0.68
N GLU A 408 -10.59 -26.86 0.48
CA GLU A 408 -9.63 -27.96 0.65
C GLU A 408 -10.24 -29.29 0.27
N ILE A 409 -11.48 -29.56 0.71
CA ILE A 409 -12.21 -30.80 0.36
C ILE A 409 -12.41 -30.89 -1.15
N TYR A 410 -12.88 -29.80 -1.77
CA TYR A 410 -13.11 -29.78 -3.21
C TYR A 410 -11.82 -29.96 -4.00
N LEU A 411 -10.79 -29.17 -3.69
CA LEU A 411 -9.51 -29.19 -4.40
C LEU A 411 -8.78 -30.53 -4.24
N SER A 412 -8.87 -31.18 -3.08
CA SER A 412 -8.30 -32.52 -2.86
C SER A 412 -8.99 -33.60 -3.71
N GLY A 413 -10.23 -33.37 -4.11
CA GLY A 413 -10.99 -34.25 -5.01
C GLY A 413 -10.61 -34.09 -6.49
N LEU A 414 -9.98 -32.96 -6.86
CA LEU A 414 -9.52 -32.69 -8.22
C LEU A 414 -8.21 -33.43 -8.50
N LYS A 415 -8.14 -34.14 -9.62
CA LYS A 415 -6.93 -34.84 -10.09
C LYS A 415 -6.09 -33.93 -11.01
N LEU A 416 -5.80 -32.72 -10.57
CA LEU A 416 -5.01 -31.75 -11.33
C LEU A 416 -3.56 -31.78 -10.88
N ASP A 417 -2.64 -32.01 -11.81
CA ASP A 417 -1.20 -31.89 -11.56
C ASP A 417 -0.87 -30.41 -11.23
N ASN A 418 -0.23 -30.20 -10.08
CA ASN A 418 0.15 -28.88 -9.57
C ASN A 418 -1.01 -27.92 -9.19
N ALA A 419 -2.23 -28.44 -8.97
CA ALA A 419 -3.30 -27.62 -8.40
C ALA A 419 -2.99 -27.22 -6.95
N PRO A 420 -3.36 -26.00 -6.53
CA PRO A 420 -3.25 -25.61 -5.12
C PRO A 420 -4.15 -26.50 -4.25
N LYS A 421 -3.67 -26.84 -3.06
CA LYS A 421 -4.42 -27.70 -2.12
C LYS A 421 -5.38 -26.92 -1.24
N SER A 422 -5.20 -25.61 -1.18
CA SER A 422 -6.04 -24.69 -0.39
C SER A 422 -6.16 -23.34 -1.06
N LEU A 423 -7.12 -22.51 -0.62
CA LEU A 423 -7.25 -21.13 -1.05
C LEU A 423 -6.03 -20.28 -0.63
N GLU A 424 -5.46 -20.57 0.54
CA GLU A 424 -4.26 -19.87 1.04
C GLU A 424 -3.05 -20.14 0.14
N GLU A 425 -2.83 -21.39 -0.27
CA GLU A 425 -1.75 -21.77 -1.19
C GLU A 425 -1.91 -21.08 -2.55
N ALA A 426 -3.15 -20.85 -2.97
CA ALA A 426 -3.46 -20.10 -4.19
C ALA A 426 -3.38 -18.57 -4.02
N GLY A 427 -3.22 -18.06 -2.80
CA GLY A 427 -3.26 -16.63 -2.50
C GLY A 427 -4.67 -16.02 -2.57
N ILE A 428 -5.72 -16.82 -2.42
CA ILE A 428 -7.12 -16.38 -2.42
C ILE A 428 -7.55 -16.05 -0.99
N SER A 429 -8.17 -14.87 -0.82
CA SER A 429 -8.71 -14.44 0.48
C SER A 429 -10.22 -14.62 0.54
N VAL A 430 -10.70 -15.21 1.64
CA VAL A 430 -12.13 -15.24 1.99
C VAL A 430 -12.41 -14.12 2.99
N ILE A 431 -13.31 -13.21 2.63
CA ILE A 431 -13.48 -11.94 3.37
C ILE A 431 -14.92 -11.80 3.82
N ASN A 432 -15.10 -11.79 5.15
CA ASN A 432 -16.40 -11.54 5.76
C ASN A 432 -16.77 -10.05 5.62
N MET A 433 -17.86 -9.77 4.92
CA MET A 433 -18.38 -8.42 4.72
C MET A 433 -19.27 -7.94 5.86
N ASN A 434 -19.71 -8.85 6.76
CA ASN A 434 -20.71 -8.58 7.81
C ASN A 434 -22.01 -7.97 7.24
N GLY A 435 -22.50 -8.53 6.14
CA GLY A 435 -23.70 -8.10 5.44
C GLY A 435 -23.57 -8.15 3.91
N ILE A 436 -24.58 -7.66 3.24
CA ILE A 436 -24.78 -7.77 1.78
C ILE A 436 -24.19 -6.59 0.96
N PHE A 437 -23.17 -5.90 1.45
CA PHE A 437 -22.65 -4.68 0.82
C PHE A 437 -21.55 -4.94 -0.24
N PHE A 438 -21.60 -6.08 -0.93
CA PHE A 438 -20.63 -6.51 -1.94
C PHE A 438 -20.46 -5.48 -3.06
N GLN A 439 -21.54 -4.85 -3.49
CA GLN A 439 -21.59 -3.90 -4.60
C GLN A 439 -20.54 -2.79 -4.53
N TYR A 440 -20.26 -2.29 -3.33
CA TYR A 440 -19.29 -1.20 -3.18
C TYR A 440 -17.85 -1.68 -3.37
N PHE A 441 -17.51 -2.85 -2.79
CA PHE A 441 -16.16 -3.39 -2.90
C PHE A 441 -15.88 -4.02 -4.26
N MET A 442 -16.90 -4.59 -4.93
CA MET A 442 -16.75 -5.14 -6.29
C MET A 442 -16.41 -4.08 -7.33
N LYS A 443 -16.78 -2.81 -7.11
CA LYS A 443 -16.41 -1.67 -7.97
C LYS A 443 -14.89 -1.48 -8.11
N ILE A 444 -14.10 -2.02 -7.20
CA ILE A 444 -12.63 -2.00 -7.31
C ILE A 444 -12.17 -2.86 -8.50
N TYR A 445 -12.94 -3.88 -8.86
CA TYR A 445 -12.55 -4.92 -9.81
C TYR A 445 -13.38 -4.95 -11.10
N ASP A 446 -14.64 -4.50 -11.08
CA ASP A 446 -15.58 -4.68 -12.18
C ASP A 446 -15.24 -3.85 -13.42
N GLY A 447 -14.69 -2.66 -13.26
CA GLY A 447 -14.28 -1.78 -14.35
C GLY A 447 -15.43 -1.02 -15.02
N TYR A 448 -16.57 -0.87 -14.32
CA TYR A 448 -17.75 -0.17 -14.80
C TYR A 448 -18.40 0.64 -13.67
N GLU A 449 -19.02 1.75 -14.02
CA GLU A 449 -19.79 2.56 -13.09
C GLU A 449 -21.03 3.14 -13.73
N LEU A 450 -22.10 3.29 -12.94
CA LEU A 450 -23.32 3.95 -13.39
C LEU A 450 -23.07 5.42 -13.72
N ILE A 451 -23.61 5.87 -14.84
CA ILE A 451 -23.64 7.27 -15.24
C ILE A 451 -24.83 7.91 -14.53
N PHE A 452 -24.56 8.67 -13.48
CA PHE A 452 -25.62 9.40 -12.80
C PHE A 452 -26.05 10.59 -13.64
N PRO A 453 -27.38 10.86 -13.72
CA PRO A 453 -27.88 12.04 -14.42
C PRO A 453 -27.27 13.33 -13.86
N GLU A 454 -26.83 14.24 -14.71
CA GLU A 454 -26.30 15.55 -14.28
C GLU A 454 -27.40 16.42 -13.68
N GLN A 455 -27.06 17.31 -12.74
CA GLN A 455 -27.98 18.28 -12.19
C GLN A 455 -28.37 19.27 -13.28
N GLY A 456 -29.69 19.46 -13.50
CA GLY A 456 -30.19 20.44 -14.43
C GLY A 456 -29.91 21.89 -13.97
N ASP A 457 -29.71 22.81 -14.92
CA ASP A 457 -29.34 24.21 -14.63
C ASP A 457 -30.33 24.92 -13.67
N ASP A 458 -31.61 24.57 -13.72
CA ASP A 458 -32.69 25.14 -12.87
C ASP A 458 -33.13 24.18 -11.74
N GLU A 459 -32.44 23.06 -11.52
CA GLU A 459 -32.81 22.03 -10.55
C GLU A 459 -32.25 22.33 -9.16
N SER A 460 -33.11 22.36 -8.11
CA SER A 460 -32.65 22.50 -6.76
C SER A 460 -31.82 21.28 -6.29
N LYS A 461 -30.93 21.48 -5.32
CA LYS A 461 -30.10 20.40 -4.79
C LYS A 461 -30.93 19.28 -4.16
N GLU A 462 -32.06 19.61 -3.55
CA GLU A 462 -32.99 18.69 -2.94
C GLU A 462 -33.70 17.84 -4.01
N ALA A 463 -34.21 18.46 -5.09
CA ALA A 463 -34.85 17.74 -6.20
C ALA A 463 -33.87 16.84 -6.94
N TYR A 464 -32.64 17.32 -7.17
CA TYR A 464 -31.57 16.50 -7.73
C TYR A 464 -31.26 15.28 -6.88
N LYS A 465 -31.15 15.45 -5.57
CA LYS A 465 -30.90 14.35 -4.63
C LYS A 465 -32.02 13.30 -4.66
N GLU A 466 -33.28 13.74 -4.64
CA GLU A 466 -34.43 12.84 -4.76
C GLU A 466 -34.41 12.06 -6.08
N ARG A 467 -34.08 12.72 -7.19
CA ARG A 467 -33.97 12.07 -8.50
C ARG A 467 -32.84 11.05 -8.54
N ILE A 468 -31.68 11.34 -7.95
CA ILE A 468 -30.59 10.38 -7.82
C ILE A 468 -30.97 9.19 -6.94
N ASP A 469 -31.68 9.43 -5.83
CA ASP A 469 -32.13 8.35 -4.93
C ASP A 469 -33.18 7.46 -5.63
N LEU A 470 -34.03 8.03 -6.50
CA LEU A 470 -34.95 7.26 -7.36
C LEU A 470 -34.19 6.48 -8.42
N PHE A 471 -33.20 7.10 -9.08
CA PHE A 471 -32.36 6.43 -10.06
C PHE A 471 -31.62 5.23 -9.45
N ARG A 472 -31.10 5.35 -8.23
CA ARG A 472 -30.42 4.25 -7.52
C ARG A 472 -31.35 3.10 -7.13
N LYS A 473 -32.65 3.33 -7.04
CA LYS A 473 -33.67 2.31 -6.74
C LYS A 473 -34.25 1.63 -7.99
N LYS A 474 -33.71 1.93 -9.17
CA LYS A 474 -34.10 1.28 -10.42
C LYS A 474 -33.80 -0.22 -10.35
N ASP A 475 -34.72 -1.06 -10.76
CA ASP A 475 -34.54 -2.53 -10.75
C ASP A 475 -33.60 -3.02 -11.86
N LYS A 476 -33.41 -2.24 -12.92
CA LYS A 476 -32.54 -2.59 -14.05
C LYS A 476 -31.98 -1.32 -14.71
N TYR A 477 -30.75 -1.40 -15.15
CA TYR A 477 -30.08 -0.36 -15.92
C TYR A 477 -29.72 -0.88 -17.32
N GLU A 478 -29.73 0.00 -18.33
CA GLU A 478 -29.32 -0.32 -19.68
C GLU A 478 -27.80 -0.16 -19.85
N GLU A 479 -27.22 -0.75 -20.91
CA GLU A 479 -25.76 -0.70 -21.13
C GLU A 479 -25.21 0.71 -21.31
N ASP A 480 -25.99 1.62 -21.89
CA ASP A 480 -25.64 3.02 -22.10
C ASP A 480 -25.67 3.86 -20.79
N GLU A 481 -26.26 3.34 -19.73
CA GLU A 481 -26.24 3.94 -18.39
C GLU A 481 -24.94 3.63 -17.62
N TYR A 482 -23.98 2.92 -18.23
CA TYR A 482 -22.69 2.59 -17.63
C TYR A 482 -21.53 3.16 -18.44
N GLU A 483 -20.50 3.60 -17.71
CA GLU A 483 -19.23 3.96 -18.29
C GLU A 483 -18.11 3.02 -17.83
N LYS A 484 -17.10 2.87 -18.69
CA LYS A 484 -15.90 2.11 -18.34
C LYS A 484 -15.03 2.90 -17.36
N THR A 485 -14.63 2.25 -16.29
CA THR A 485 -13.68 2.77 -15.31
C THR A 485 -12.37 1.99 -15.36
N ASP A 486 -11.37 2.41 -14.58
CA ASP A 486 -10.19 1.58 -14.33
C ASP A 486 -10.56 0.45 -13.34
N PHE A 487 -9.72 -0.56 -13.22
CA PHE A 487 -9.98 -1.70 -12.35
C PHE A 487 -8.69 -2.37 -11.87
N VAL A 488 -8.74 -2.95 -10.69
CA VAL A 488 -7.71 -3.85 -10.17
C VAL A 488 -7.91 -5.23 -10.83
N PRO A 489 -6.89 -5.81 -11.48
CA PRO A 489 -7.02 -7.04 -12.26
C PRO A 489 -6.99 -8.31 -11.40
N ILE A 490 -7.90 -8.38 -10.43
CA ILE A 490 -8.07 -9.50 -9.50
C ILE A 490 -9.49 -10.03 -9.68
N LEU A 491 -9.67 -11.35 -9.68
CA LEU A 491 -10.98 -11.98 -9.72
C LEU A 491 -11.66 -11.88 -8.36
N CYS A 492 -12.94 -11.54 -8.38
CA CYS A 492 -13.74 -11.36 -7.18
C CYS A 492 -15.06 -12.12 -7.29
N ALA A 493 -15.21 -13.16 -6.49
CA ALA A 493 -16.48 -13.85 -6.31
C ALA A 493 -17.19 -13.32 -5.06
N ALA A 494 -18.50 -13.25 -5.07
CA ALA A 494 -19.32 -13.07 -3.87
C ALA A 494 -20.26 -14.25 -3.70
N ILE A 495 -20.46 -14.67 -2.46
CA ILE A 495 -21.40 -15.72 -2.08
C ILE A 495 -22.46 -15.08 -1.19
N THR A 496 -23.72 -15.22 -1.58
CA THR A 496 -24.86 -14.60 -0.88
C THR A 496 -26.05 -15.54 -0.81
N ASP A 497 -26.88 -15.37 0.20
CA ASP A 497 -28.10 -16.15 0.39
C ASP A 497 -29.19 -15.72 -0.60
N ASN A 498 -30.04 -16.65 -1.02
CA ASN A 498 -31.17 -16.37 -1.91
C ASN A 498 -32.39 -15.84 -1.16
N ASP A 499 -32.59 -16.26 0.07
CA ASP A 499 -33.72 -15.88 0.94
C ASP A 499 -35.09 -15.96 0.25
N PRO A 500 -35.50 -17.12 -0.30
CA PRO A 500 -36.74 -17.24 -1.03
C PRO A 500 -37.98 -17.11 -0.13
N LYS A 501 -39.13 -16.88 -0.74
CA LYS A 501 -40.45 -16.92 -0.04
C LYS A 501 -40.79 -18.34 0.39
N GLU A 502 -40.34 -19.34 -0.35
CA GLU A 502 -40.58 -20.75 -0.07
C GLU A 502 -39.86 -21.20 1.19
N GLU A 503 -40.56 -21.89 2.09
CA GLU A 503 -40.00 -22.27 3.40
C GLU A 503 -39.00 -23.42 3.26
N ALA A 504 -39.25 -24.40 2.39
CA ALA A 504 -38.39 -25.57 2.22
C ALA A 504 -38.16 -25.91 0.74
N PRO A 505 -37.40 -25.08 -0.03
CA PRO A 505 -37.14 -25.32 -1.46
C PRO A 505 -36.23 -26.54 -1.66
N LYS A 506 -36.42 -27.24 -2.79
CA LYS A 506 -35.55 -28.37 -3.17
C LYS A 506 -34.25 -27.91 -3.80
N LYS A 507 -33.24 -28.76 -3.79
CA LYS A 507 -31.88 -28.48 -4.25
C LYS A 507 -31.81 -27.84 -5.67
N ASN A 508 -32.69 -28.21 -6.57
CA ASN A 508 -32.69 -27.74 -7.97
C ASN A 508 -33.86 -26.83 -8.30
N ASP A 509 -34.61 -26.36 -7.30
CA ASP A 509 -35.72 -25.44 -7.54
C ASP A 509 -35.17 -24.07 -7.95
N ASN A 510 -35.69 -23.54 -9.06
CA ASN A 510 -35.43 -22.15 -9.45
C ASN A 510 -36.41 -21.24 -8.70
N VAL A 511 -36.05 -20.89 -7.46
CA VAL A 511 -36.92 -20.13 -6.56
C VAL A 511 -36.53 -18.67 -6.62
N GLU A 512 -37.52 -17.81 -6.81
CA GLU A 512 -37.31 -16.35 -6.79
C GLU A 512 -36.92 -15.90 -5.37
N GLY A 513 -35.70 -15.37 -5.25
CA GLY A 513 -35.17 -14.87 -3.98
C GLY A 513 -35.66 -13.46 -3.65
N LYS A 514 -35.54 -13.08 -2.38
CA LYS A 514 -35.83 -11.73 -1.88
C LYS A 514 -34.57 -10.89 -1.66
N ASN A 515 -33.38 -11.50 -1.77
CA ASN A 515 -32.13 -10.81 -1.51
C ASN A 515 -31.89 -9.70 -2.54
N PRO A 516 -31.72 -8.45 -2.14
CA PRO A 516 -31.46 -7.34 -3.06
C PRO A 516 -30.22 -7.52 -3.95
N GLN A 517 -29.28 -8.37 -3.54
CA GLN A 517 -28.06 -8.64 -4.33
C GLN A 517 -28.29 -9.52 -5.57
N LEU A 518 -29.45 -10.18 -5.68
CA LEU A 518 -29.80 -10.99 -6.85
C LEU A 518 -29.87 -10.14 -8.15
N PHE A 519 -30.32 -8.92 -8.00
CA PHE A 519 -30.29 -7.94 -9.09
C PHE A 519 -28.86 -7.67 -9.58
N LEU A 520 -27.90 -7.47 -8.65
CA LEU A 520 -26.51 -7.24 -8.94
C LEU A 520 -25.85 -8.44 -9.65
N LYS A 521 -26.33 -9.68 -9.36
CA LYS A 521 -25.81 -10.92 -9.94
C LYS A 521 -25.84 -10.93 -11.47
N GLU A 522 -27.02 -10.68 -12.05
CA GLU A 522 -27.18 -10.69 -13.51
C GLU A 522 -26.44 -9.51 -14.15
N GLN A 523 -26.48 -8.35 -13.51
CA GLN A 523 -25.82 -7.16 -13.97
C GLN A 523 -24.30 -7.35 -14.05
N VAL A 524 -23.66 -7.81 -12.98
CA VAL A 524 -22.22 -8.05 -12.92
C VAL A 524 -21.79 -9.11 -13.94
N LYS A 525 -22.59 -10.17 -14.12
CA LYS A 525 -22.32 -11.23 -15.10
C LYS A 525 -22.27 -10.70 -16.53
N ASN A 526 -23.15 -9.77 -16.87
CA ASN A 526 -23.25 -9.23 -18.23
C ASN A 526 -22.17 -8.17 -18.52
N MET A 527 -21.68 -7.48 -17.50
CA MET A 527 -20.79 -6.34 -17.67
C MET A 527 -19.30 -6.66 -17.55
N THR A 528 -18.91 -7.66 -16.77
CA THR A 528 -17.51 -7.95 -16.49
C THR A 528 -17.22 -9.44 -16.38
N ASP A 529 -16.01 -9.84 -16.80
CA ASP A 529 -15.50 -11.20 -16.60
C ASP A 529 -14.71 -11.36 -15.28
N ARG A 530 -14.58 -10.29 -14.49
CA ARG A 530 -13.76 -10.27 -13.28
C ARG A 530 -14.54 -10.44 -11.98
N CYS A 531 -15.83 -10.19 -12.02
CA CYS A 531 -16.70 -10.32 -10.85
C CYS A 531 -17.83 -11.31 -11.12
N ARG A 532 -18.18 -12.12 -10.13
CA ARG A 532 -19.35 -13.02 -10.17
C ARG A 532 -19.99 -13.07 -8.79
N ILE A 533 -21.32 -13.25 -8.78
CA ILE A 533 -22.09 -13.48 -7.55
C ILE A 533 -22.73 -14.85 -7.65
N TYR A 534 -22.51 -15.67 -6.66
CA TYR A 534 -23.03 -17.01 -6.52
C TYR A 534 -24.06 -17.06 -5.41
N THR A 535 -25.18 -17.71 -5.66
CA THR A 535 -26.28 -17.81 -4.71
C THR A 535 -26.61 -19.27 -4.44
N ASN A 536 -26.95 -19.56 -3.20
CA ASN A 536 -27.52 -20.83 -2.78
C ASN A 536 -29.04 -20.89 -3.13
N VAL A 537 -29.71 -21.97 -2.70
CA VAL A 537 -31.16 -22.12 -2.88
C VAL A 537 -31.92 -21.35 -1.79
N LYS A 538 -31.40 -21.30 -0.55
CA LYS A 538 -32.03 -20.59 0.58
C LYS A 538 -31.01 -19.84 1.42
N THR A 539 -30.30 -20.54 2.30
CA THR A 539 -29.20 -20.02 3.13
C THR A 539 -28.03 -20.98 3.10
N PHE A 540 -26.86 -20.50 3.50
CA PHE A 540 -25.63 -21.30 3.51
C PHE A 540 -25.82 -22.62 4.28
N GLU A 541 -26.30 -22.59 5.49
CA GLU A 541 -26.49 -23.77 6.34
C GLU A 541 -27.57 -24.70 5.80
N TYR A 542 -28.65 -24.13 5.23
CA TYR A 542 -29.73 -24.90 4.63
C TYR A 542 -29.21 -25.73 3.45
N ASP A 543 -28.44 -25.10 2.56
CA ASP A 543 -27.91 -25.75 1.36
C ASP A 543 -26.87 -26.83 1.71
N LEU A 544 -26.06 -26.62 2.77
CA LEU A 544 -25.20 -27.68 3.30
C LEU A 544 -26.03 -28.89 3.75
N ALA A 545 -27.15 -28.64 4.42
CA ALA A 545 -28.04 -29.69 4.93
C ALA A 545 -28.91 -30.37 3.86
N LEU A 546 -29.01 -29.82 2.64
CA LEU A 546 -29.69 -30.49 1.52
C LEU A 546 -28.93 -31.75 1.07
N GLU A 547 -27.65 -31.85 1.36
CA GLU A 547 -26.86 -33.05 1.12
C GLU A 547 -27.02 -34.04 2.28
N LYS A 548 -27.45 -35.28 1.97
CA LYS A 548 -27.76 -36.32 2.98
C LYS A 548 -26.58 -36.58 3.92
N GLU A 549 -25.37 -36.68 3.39
CA GLU A 549 -24.18 -37.01 4.19
C GLU A 549 -23.79 -35.82 5.10
N ASN A 550 -23.95 -34.60 4.63
CA ASN A 550 -23.73 -33.40 5.41
C ASN A 550 -24.78 -33.29 6.55
N ALA A 551 -26.06 -33.52 6.20
CA ALA A 551 -27.15 -33.45 7.19
C ALA A 551 -26.94 -34.41 8.37
N LYS A 552 -26.39 -35.61 8.13
CA LYS A 552 -26.06 -36.54 9.23
C LYS A 552 -25.09 -35.91 10.23
N LYS A 553 -23.98 -35.37 9.74
CA LYS A 553 -22.95 -34.72 10.58
C LYS A 553 -23.51 -33.48 11.31
N MET A 554 -24.32 -32.69 10.61
CA MET A 554 -24.96 -31.51 11.18
C MET A 554 -25.92 -31.87 12.30
N ILE A 555 -26.71 -32.94 12.12
CA ILE A 555 -27.61 -33.48 13.18
C ILE A 555 -26.79 -33.96 14.38
N GLU A 556 -25.70 -34.69 14.18
CA GLU A 556 -24.84 -35.18 15.27
C GLU A 556 -24.32 -34.00 16.12
N ILE A 557 -23.86 -32.90 15.48
CA ILE A 557 -23.39 -31.69 16.16
C ILE A 557 -24.52 -31.08 17.01
N ILE A 558 -25.69 -30.96 16.42
CA ILE A 558 -26.85 -30.40 17.14
C ILE A 558 -27.20 -31.29 18.36
N LEU A 559 -27.19 -32.60 18.21
CA LEU A 559 -27.42 -33.56 19.26
C LEU A 559 -26.39 -33.51 20.40
N ASP A 560 -25.14 -33.19 20.10
CA ASP A 560 -24.08 -33.04 21.10
C ASP A 560 -24.32 -31.81 22.01
N VAL A 561 -24.97 -30.79 21.51
CA VAL A 561 -25.23 -29.53 22.21
C VAL A 561 -26.61 -29.53 22.89
N LEU A 562 -27.60 -30.29 22.37
CA LEU A 562 -28.93 -30.36 22.91
C LEU A 562 -29.01 -31.12 24.26
N PRO A 563 -29.95 -30.77 25.16
CA PRO A 563 -30.25 -31.56 26.35
C PRO A 563 -30.52 -33.02 26.03
N THR A 564 -30.27 -33.90 26.98
CA THR A 564 -30.37 -35.37 26.80
C THR A 564 -31.76 -35.88 26.48
N ASN A 565 -32.82 -35.13 26.81
CA ASN A 565 -34.21 -35.51 26.57
C ASN A 565 -34.98 -34.38 25.92
N GLY A 566 -35.96 -34.69 25.03
CA GLY A 566 -36.90 -33.73 24.44
C GLY A 566 -37.29 -34.06 23.00
N ASP A 567 -38.48 -33.59 22.60
CA ASP A 567 -39.12 -33.86 21.30
C ASP A 567 -38.21 -33.53 20.08
N ILE A 568 -37.37 -32.49 20.20
CA ILE A 568 -36.44 -32.10 19.15
C ILE A 568 -35.38 -33.19 18.97
N ARG A 569 -34.83 -33.67 20.08
CA ARG A 569 -33.79 -34.71 20.07
C ARG A 569 -34.34 -36.02 19.50
N ASP A 570 -35.55 -36.41 19.88
CA ASP A 570 -36.21 -37.62 19.38
C ASP A 570 -36.48 -37.52 17.88
N ARG A 571 -36.90 -36.36 17.39
CA ARG A 571 -37.10 -36.11 15.95
C ARG A 571 -35.79 -36.17 15.17
N LEU A 572 -34.72 -35.57 15.65
CA LEU A 572 -33.40 -35.59 14.99
C LEU A 572 -32.80 -37.01 14.98
N ASN A 573 -32.94 -37.76 16.08
CA ASN A 573 -32.58 -39.19 16.12
C ASN A 573 -33.39 -40.02 15.13
N GLY A 574 -34.67 -39.70 14.96
CA GLY A 574 -35.53 -40.32 13.95
C GLY A 574 -35.02 -40.11 12.52
N TYR A 575 -34.50 -38.93 12.20
CA TYR A 575 -33.89 -38.68 10.91
C TYR A 575 -32.59 -39.50 10.70
N LEU A 576 -31.74 -39.61 11.73
CA LEU A 576 -30.55 -40.47 11.64
C LEU A 576 -30.90 -41.93 11.44
N ALA A 577 -31.92 -42.45 12.16
CA ALA A 577 -32.40 -43.83 11.98
C ALA A 577 -32.95 -44.05 10.56
N ALA A 578 -33.75 -43.11 10.03
CA ALA A 578 -34.27 -43.19 8.67
C ALA A 578 -33.13 -43.20 7.62
N TYR A 579 -32.07 -42.44 7.85
CA TYR A 579 -30.88 -42.46 6.99
C TYR A 579 -30.12 -43.80 7.03
N GLN A 580 -29.98 -44.40 8.22
CA GLN A 580 -29.37 -45.73 8.41
C GLN A 580 -30.16 -46.82 7.73
N ASN A 581 -31.49 -46.78 7.79
CA ASN A 581 -32.37 -47.76 7.18
C ASN A 581 -32.61 -47.51 5.67
N ASN A 582 -32.01 -46.50 5.09
CA ASN A 582 -32.25 -46.09 3.69
C ASN A 582 -33.74 -45.78 3.39
N GLU A 583 -34.46 -45.27 4.36
CA GLU A 583 -35.85 -44.87 4.17
C GLU A 583 -35.93 -43.61 3.29
N LYS A 584 -37.07 -43.45 2.59
CA LYS A 584 -37.30 -42.27 1.76
C LYS A 584 -37.67 -41.10 2.65
N VAL A 585 -36.81 -40.09 2.73
CA VAL A 585 -37.00 -38.91 3.56
C VAL A 585 -37.19 -37.64 2.70
N GLU A 586 -37.89 -36.66 3.24
CA GLU A 586 -38.02 -35.33 2.62
C GLU A 586 -36.84 -34.45 3.04
N GLN A 587 -35.77 -34.50 2.30
CA GLN A 587 -34.51 -33.79 2.59
C GLN A 587 -34.71 -32.27 2.84
N PRO A 588 -35.53 -31.52 2.08
CA PRO A 588 -35.78 -30.10 2.34
C PRO A 588 -36.38 -29.82 3.74
N LYS A 589 -37.23 -30.72 4.23
CA LYS A 589 -37.83 -30.59 5.56
C LYS A 589 -36.82 -30.83 6.66
N ILE A 590 -35.93 -31.80 6.47
CA ILE A 590 -34.82 -32.07 7.41
C ILE A 590 -33.88 -30.88 7.45
N ALA A 591 -33.50 -30.34 6.26
CA ALA A 591 -32.64 -29.16 6.16
C ALA A 591 -33.25 -27.94 6.86
N LEU A 592 -34.57 -27.74 6.74
CA LEU A 592 -35.26 -26.66 7.45
C LEU A 592 -35.26 -26.87 8.99
N ASP A 593 -35.46 -28.09 9.45
CA ASP A 593 -35.37 -28.39 10.87
C ASP A 593 -33.97 -28.19 11.44
N ILE A 594 -32.94 -28.58 10.70
CA ILE A 594 -31.54 -28.32 11.04
C ILE A 594 -31.28 -26.79 11.13
N LEU A 595 -31.69 -26.02 10.13
CA LEU A 595 -31.53 -24.57 10.10
C LEU A 595 -32.21 -23.92 11.35
N LYS A 596 -33.45 -24.33 11.68
CA LYS A 596 -34.14 -23.82 12.87
C LYS A 596 -33.38 -24.09 14.17
N GLN A 597 -32.65 -25.21 14.26
CA GLN A 597 -31.84 -25.50 15.45
C GLN A 597 -30.53 -24.70 15.46
N ILE A 598 -29.91 -24.45 14.29
CA ILE A 598 -28.71 -23.61 14.18
C ILE A 598 -29.03 -22.16 14.55
N ASP A 599 -30.18 -21.64 14.12
CA ASP A 599 -30.63 -20.28 14.43
C ASP A 599 -31.13 -20.11 15.89
N ALA A 600 -31.28 -21.21 16.62
CA ALA A 600 -31.68 -21.15 18.01
C ALA A 600 -30.58 -20.55 18.90
N SER A 601 -30.98 -19.87 19.97
CA SER A 601 -30.13 -19.12 20.89
C SER A 601 -29.03 -19.94 21.58
N TYR A 602 -29.18 -21.27 21.64
CA TYR A 602 -28.23 -22.17 22.30
C TYR A 602 -27.07 -22.59 21.39
N LEU A 603 -27.15 -22.40 20.08
CA LEU A 603 -26.11 -22.80 19.12
C LEU A 603 -25.56 -21.58 18.33
N GLY A 604 -26.37 -21.02 17.44
CA GLY A 604 -25.99 -19.92 16.57
C GLY A 604 -25.04 -20.34 15.45
N LYS A 605 -25.07 -19.60 14.34
CA LYS A 605 -24.28 -19.93 13.11
C LYS A 605 -22.77 -20.01 13.33
N GLY A 606 -22.19 -19.12 14.13
CA GLY A 606 -20.74 -19.09 14.38
C GLY A 606 -20.23 -20.30 15.16
N LEU A 607 -20.90 -20.65 16.29
CA LEU A 607 -20.54 -21.83 17.07
C LEU A 607 -20.78 -23.11 16.28
N PHE A 608 -21.89 -23.19 15.53
CA PHE A 608 -22.16 -24.32 14.66
C PHE A 608 -21.04 -24.52 13.61
N ALA A 609 -20.61 -23.43 12.94
CA ALA A 609 -19.53 -23.51 11.96
C ALA A 609 -18.21 -24.01 12.57
N GLN A 610 -17.86 -23.57 13.79
CA GLN A 610 -16.69 -24.07 14.51
C GLN A 610 -16.78 -25.56 14.81
N LEU A 611 -17.91 -26.02 15.36
CA LEU A 611 -18.13 -27.43 15.67
C LEU A 611 -18.13 -28.30 14.40
N LEU A 612 -18.65 -27.78 13.28
CA LEU A 612 -18.62 -28.46 12.00
C LEU A 612 -17.20 -28.62 11.47
N LEU A 613 -16.36 -27.57 11.58
CA LEU A 613 -14.94 -27.65 11.21
C LEU A 613 -14.20 -28.76 11.94
N GLU A 614 -14.47 -28.94 13.24
CA GLU A 614 -13.84 -29.98 14.06
C GLU A 614 -14.25 -31.41 13.60
N LYS A 615 -15.48 -31.58 13.07
CA LYS A 615 -16.00 -32.85 12.58
C LYS A 615 -15.68 -33.16 11.11
N ILE A 616 -15.37 -32.15 10.30
CA ILE A 616 -14.99 -32.34 8.89
C ILE A 616 -13.49 -32.65 8.78
N SER A 617 -13.11 -33.91 8.76
CA SER A 617 -11.71 -34.32 8.74
C SER A 617 -11.18 -34.78 7.37
N SER A 618 -12.03 -35.21 6.43
CA SER A 618 -11.59 -35.79 5.15
C SER A 618 -12.51 -35.49 3.97
N THR A 619 -11.97 -35.65 2.76
CA THR A 619 -12.61 -35.35 1.47
C THR A 619 -13.84 -36.21 1.16
N ASN A 620 -13.95 -37.41 1.72
CA ASN A 620 -15.03 -38.34 1.38
C ASN A 620 -16.27 -38.20 2.26
N ASP A 621 -16.20 -37.40 3.30
CA ASP A 621 -17.21 -37.37 4.33
C ASP A 621 -18.12 -36.13 4.27
N PHE A 622 -17.86 -35.18 3.39
CA PHE A 622 -18.62 -33.95 3.26
C PHE A 622 -18.76 -33.51 1.81
N ILE A 623 -19.96 -33.19 1.39
CA ILE A 623 -20.27 -32.79 0.01
C ILE A 623 -20.28 -31.27 -0.08
N VAL A 624 -19.43 -30.70 -0.94
CA VAL A 624 -19.40 -29.25 -1.19
C VAL A 624 -20.53 -28.88 -2.16
N PRO A 625 -21.42 -27.93 -1.81
CA PRO A 625 -22.47 -27.45 -2.71
C PRO A 625 -21.93 -26.85 -4.00
N GLU A 626 -22.69 -26.97 -5.10
CA GLU A 626 -22.20 -26.58 -6.44
C GLU A 626 -21.88 -25.10 -6.56
N TYR A 627 -22.71 -24.21 -6.01
CA TYR A 627 -22.46 -22.76 -6.06
C TYR A 627 -21.13 -22.36 -5.37
N ILE A 628 -20.68 -23.09 -4.36
CA ILE A 628 -19.39 -22.88 -3.69
C ILE A 628 -18.25 -23.38 -4.60
N LYS A 629 -18.40 -24.55 -5.23
CA LYS A 629 -17.42 -25.05 -6.19
C LYS A 629 -17.23 -24.08 -7.36
N GLU A 630 -18.34 -23.58 -7.89
CA GLU A 630 -18.33 -22.60 -8.99
C GLU A 630 -17.59 -21.29 -8.58
N ALA A 631 -17.82 -20.80 -7.36
CA ALA A 631 -17.11 -19.64 -6.85
C ALA A 631 -15.59 -19.90 -6.73
N ILE A 632 -15.20 -21.08 -6.25
CA ILE A 632 -13.80 -21.49 -6.13
C ILE A 632 -13.16 -21.66 -7.52
N LYS A 633 -13.84 -22.34 -8.46
CA LYS A 633 -13.38 -22.49 -9.86
C LYS A 633 -13.12 -21.13 -10.49
N PHE A 634 -14.05 -20.21 -10.31
CA PHE A 634 -13.96 -18.87 -10.89
C PHE A 634 -12.71 -18.13 -10.41
N VAL A 635 -12.49 -18.03 -9.10
CA VAL A 635 -11.33 -17.28 -8.57
C VAL A 635 -9.99 -17.95 -8.83
N LEU A 636 -9.99 -19.28 -9.07
CA LEU A 636 -8.79 -20.05 -9.41
C LEU A 636 -8.57 -20.19 -10.93
N GLU A 637 -9.46 -19.64 -11.76
CA GLU A 637 -9.44 -19.82 -13.23
C GLU A 637 -9.42 -21.31 -13.67
N ILE A 638 -10.09 -22.20 -12.91
CA ILE A 638 -10.20 -23.62 -13.27
C ILE A 638 -11.27 -23.77 -14.34
N THR A 639 -10.88 -24.29 -15.52
CA THR A 639 -11.79 -24.57 -16.64
C THR A 639 -12.14 -26.05 -16.71
N GLU A 640 -13.29 -26.40 -17.30
CA GLU A 640 -13.71 -27.79 -17.50
C GLU A 640 -12.68 -28.65 -18.29
N GLU A 641 -11.91 -28.01 -19.16
CA GLU A 641 -10.82 -28.67 -19.89
C GLU A 641 -9.69 -29.12 -18.96
N ASN A 642 -9.53 -28.45 -17.83
CA ASN A 642 -8.54 -28.78 -16.82
C ASN A 642 -9.04 -29.81 -15.80
N GLU A 643 -10.36 -30.02 -15.65
CA GLU A 643 -10.94 -31.03 -14.76
C GLU A 643 -10.84 -32.45 -15.32
N GLY A 644 -10.63 -32.61 -16.62
CA GLY A 644 -10.64 -33.90 -17.34
C GLY A 644 -9.26 -34.50 -17.69
N LYS A 645 -8.19 -33.84 -17.30
CA LYS A 645 -6.81 -34.34 -17.44
C LYS A 645 -6.24 -34.73 -16.09
#